data_97d756f5f2c4b6102b7bd09b78363fc2
#
_entry.id   97d756f5f2c4b6102b7bd09b78363fc2
#
_cell.length_a   1.000
_cell.length_b   1.000
_cell.length_c   1.000
_cell.angle_alpha   90.00
_cell.angle_beta   90.00
_cell.angle_gamma   90.00
#
_symmetry.space_group_name_H-M   'P 1'
#
loop_
_entity.id
_entity.type
_entity.pdbx_description
1 polymer ?
#
loop_
_entity_poly.entity_id
_entity_poly.type
_entity_poly.pdbx_seq_one_letter_code
_entity_poly.pdbx_strand_id
1 'polypeptide(L)'
;MMTKHERTYTTKANFMLHGGDYNPDQWLDRPDILADDIKLMKLSHTNTFSVGIFAWSALEPEEGVYNFEWLDKVIDDIYSIDGRVILATPSGARPAWMSQKYPEVLRVNASRVKQLHGGRHNHCFTSEVYRDKTQQINRLLAERYGNHPALLMWHISNEYSGECHCDKCQHAFRSWLREKYNDDLKALNDAWWGPFWSHTFSDWSQIESPSPYGESMVHGLNLDWRRFVTDQTISFFENEIVPIKELTPNIPITTNFMADTHELIPFQALDYSKFAKHLDVISWDAYPAWHNDWESTADLAMRVGFIDDLYRSLKQQPFLLMESTPSAVNWHPVNKAKRPGMHLLASMQMVAHGSDSVLYFQWRKSRGSSEKFHGAVVDHDNSSENRVFQEVAKVGQTLEKLSDVVGTNRPADVAILYDWESNWAINDAQGFGLETKRYPQTLVQHYRTFWEQDIPVDVITKEKDFSAYKLLIVPMLYLVSEETIARLKSFVAGGGTLVMTYISGLVNEHDLTYMGGWHNDLQEIFGMKPLETDTLYPKDKNYVKYRNQSYELKDYATVLELNTANVEGHYEDDFYANTPALTSHKFENGQAFYIGGRLEDQFHRDFYQELINQLSLEPVVAVKHGRGVSVQVRQASEKDFIFVMNFTEEKQPVAFESLVTDLITGEEINGELTLEKYEVRIVEKTK
;
A
#
# COMPACT_ATOMS: atom_id res chain seq x y z
N MET A 1 -23.55 8.00 -9.58
CA MET A 1 -22.73 8.64 -8.52
C MET A 1 -23.31 8.26 -7.17
N MET A 2 -22.51 7.63 -6.30
CA MET A 2 -22.93 7.31 -4.94
C MET A 2 -23.18 8.61 -4.15
N THR A 3 -24.20 8.65 -3.33
CA THR A 3 -24.49 9.81 -2.46
C THR A 3 -23.43 9.94 -1.35
N LYS A 4 -23.31 11.12 -0.71
CA LYS A 4 -22.36 11.33 0.42
C LYS A 4 -22.56 10.28 1.54
N HIS A 5 -23.78 9.79 1.76
CA HIS A 5 -24.12 8.75 2.74
C HIS A 5 -23.64 7.34 2.36
N GLU A 6 -23.52 7.05 1.07
CA GLU A 6 -23.07 5.74 0.57
C GLU A 6 -21.54 5.58 0.58
N ARG A 7 -20.79 6.67 0.86
CA ARG A 7 -19.33 6.71 0.87
C ARG A 7 -18.71 6.78 2.26
N THR A 8 -19.51 6.95 3.30
CA THR A 8 -19.02 6.87 4.67
C THR A 8 -19.02 5.41 5.12
N TYR A 9 -17.91 4.96 5.69
CA TYR A 9 -17.73 3.58 6.17
C TYR A 9 -18.75 3.17 7.22
N THR A 10 -19.33 4.16 7.88
CA THR A 10 -20.33 3.96 8.90
C THR A 10 -21.17 5.23 9.04
N THR A 11 -22.44 5.07 9.24
CA THR A 11 -23.36 6.17 9.57
C THR A 11 -23.03 6.86 10.89
N LYS A 12 -22.08 6.30 11.69
CA LYS A 12 -21.64 6.85 12.97
C LYS A 12 -20.48 7.85 12.86
N ALA A 13 -19.82 7.97 11.70
CA ALA A 13 -18.68 8.86 11.50
C ALA A 13 -18.91 9.79 10.30
N ASN A 14 -19.26 11.02 10.58
CA ASN A 14 -19.31 12.13 9.61
C ASN A 14 -18.21 13.17 9.89
N PHE A 15 -17.13 12.76 10.54
CA PHE A 15 -15.99 13.58 10.94
C PHE A 15 -14.69 12.83 10.65
N MET A 16 -13.57 13.55 10.55
CA MET A 16 -12.23 12.97 10.42
C MET A 16 -11.85 12.23 11.70
N LEU A 17 -11.37 11.00 11.57
CA LEU A 17 -10.88 10.22 12.70
C LEU A 17 -9.48 10.70 13.10
N HIS A 18 -9.28 10.97 14.40
CA HIS A 18 -8.01 11.42 14.95
C HIS A 18 -7.73 10.77 16.30
N GLY A 19 -6.57 10.18 16.48
CA GLY A 19 -6.22 9.48 17.73
C GLY A 19 -5.16 8.42 17.48
N GLY A 20 -5.41 7.18 17.87
CA GLY A 20 -4.45 6.10 17.59
C GLY A 20 -4.56 4.92 18.53
N ASP A 21 -3.52 4.10 18.53
CA ASP A 21 -3.43 2.89 19.33
C ASP A 21 -3.31 3.24 20.81
N TYR A 22 -4.33 2.86 21.55
CA TYR A 22 -4.38 3.03 23.00
C TYR A 22 -4.23 1.66 23.66
N ASN A 23 -3.17 1.49 24.44
CA ASN A 23 -2.78 0.23 25.08
C ASN A 23 -2.91 0.34 26.62
N PRO A 24 -4.14 0.49 27.17
CA PRO A 24 -4.39 0.66 28.61
C PRO A 24 -4.05 -0.59 29.41
N ASP A 25 -4.02 -1.76 28.79
CA ASP A 25 -3.59 -3.03 29.37
C ASP A 25 -2.17 -2.98 29.94
N GLN A 26 -1.32 -2.07 29.47
CA GLN A 26 0.02 -1.82 30.02
C GLN A 26 0.02 -1.00 31.32
N TRP A 27 -1.12 -0.43 31.72
CA TRP A 27 -1.24 0.56 32.79
C TRP A 27 -2.33 0.23 33.81
N LEU A 28 -2.82 -1.05 33.85
CA LEU A 28 -3.95 -1.44 34.71
C LEU A 28 -3.68 -1.26 36.20
N ASP A 29 -2.42 -1.30 36.63
CA ASP A 29 -1.97 -1.01 37.98
C ASP A 29 -1.78 0.50 38.27
N ARG A 30 -2.05 1.37 37.28
CA ARG A 30 -1.86 2.82 37.35
C ARG A 30 -3.14 3.59 36.97
N PRO A 31 -4.21 3.52 37.80
CA PRO A 31 -5.47 4.21 37.50
C PRO A 31 -5.34 5.73 37.41
N ASP A 32 -4.30 6.32 38.02
CA ASP A 32 -3.93 7.72 37.87
C ASP A 32 -3.55 8.07 36.42
N ILE A 33 -2.75 7.23 35.78
CA ILE A 33 -2.35 7.37 34.38
C ILE A 33 -3.58 7.27 33.45
N LEU A 34 -4.43 6.25 33.65
CA LEU A 34 -5.62 6.07 32.83
C LEU A 34 -6.61 7.26 32.97
N ALA A 35 -6.71 7.84 34.17
CA ALA A 35 -7.54 9.03 34.38
C ALA A 35 -6.94 10.30 33.72
N ASP A 36 -5.61 10.42 33.71
CA ASP A 36 -4.93 11.51 33.02
C ASP A 36 -5.03 11.39 31.50
N ASP A 37 -4.99 10.16 30.95
CA ASP A 37 -5.17 9.92 29.53
C ASP A 37 -6.49 10.52 29.00
N ILE A 38 -7.60 10.34 29.71
CA ILE A 38 -8.90 10.90 29.32
C ILE A 38 -8.89 12.43 29.24
N LYS A 39 -8.14 13.09 30.15
CA LYS A 39 -7.95 14.55 30.09
C LYS A 39 -7.09 14.96 28.90
N LEU A 40 -5.98 14.24 28.67
CA LEU A 40 -5.03 14.51 27.59
C LEU A 40 -5.68 14.26 26.23
N MET A 41 -6.55 13.27 26.09
CA MET A 41 -7.33 12.99 24.87
C MET A 41 -8.15 14.21 24.44
N LYS A 42 -8.81 14.88 25.39
CA LYS A 42 -9.54 16.13 25.09
C LYS A 42 -8.59 17.27 24.67
N LEU A 43 -7.47 17.41 25.35
CA LEU A 43 -6.50 18.49 25.07
C LEU A 43 -5.79 18.32 23.72
N SER A 44 -5.64 17.08 23.25
CA SER A 44 -5.04 16.78 21.94
C SER A 44 -6.03 16.82 20.79
N HIS A 45 -7.31 17.09 21.03
CA HIS A 45 -8.37 17.04 20.03
C HIS A 45 -8.48 15.67 19.34
N THR A 46 -8.27 14.58 20.09
CA THR A 46 -8.43 13.21 19.58
C THR A 46 -9.82 12.70 19.88
N ASN A 47 -10.37 11.89 18.97
CA ASN A 47 -11.77 11.44 19.00
C ASN A 47 -11.93 9.93 18.73
N THR A 48 -10.85 9.21 18.35
CA THR A 48 -10.94 7.81 17.93
C THR A 48 -9.71 7.03 18.41
N PHE A 49 -9.95 5.86 19.01
CA PHE A 49 -8.88 5.05 19.59
C PHE A 49 -9.01 3.60 19.18
N SER A 50 -7.90 3.02 18.69
CA SER A 50 -7.77 1.58 18.47
C SER A 50 -7.36 0.93 19.79
N VAL A 51 -8.14 -0.05 20.28
CA VAL A 51 -7.97 -0.63 21.61
C VAL A 51 -7.94 -2.15 21.53
N GLY A 52 -7.07 -2.77 22.31
CA GLY A 52 -7.03 -4.22 22.51
C GLY A 52 -6.17 -5.01 21.53
N ILE A 53 -5.37 -4.37 20.69
CA ILE A 53 -4.63 -4.98 19.57
C ILE A 53 -3.79 -6.20 20.00
N PHE A 54 -3.04 -6.09 21.10
CA PHE A 54 -2.17 -7.16 21.63
C PHE A 54 -2.55 -7.58 23.05
N ALA A 55 -3.80 -7.30 23.47
CA ALA A 55 -4.22 -7.43 24.85
C ALA A 55 -4.69 -8.85 25.25
N TRP A 56 -4.43 -9.92 24.46
CA TRP A 56 -4.99 -11.25 24.73
C TRP A 56 -4.65 -11.78 26.12
N SER A 57 -3.40 -11.61 26.56
CA SER A 57 -3.01 -12.07 27.92
C SER A 57 -3.67 -11.29 29.05
N ALA A 58 -4.09 -10.04 28.82
CA ALA A 58 -4.88 -9.27 29.78
C ALA A 58 -6.37 -9.65 29.76
N LEU A 59 -6.88 -10.05 28.60
CA LEU A 59 -8.27 -10.51 28.39
C LEU A 59 -8.47 -11.96 28.84
N GLU A 60 -7.48 -12.83 28.66
CA GLU A 60 -7.50 -14.25 29.00
C GLU A 60 -6.15 -14.66 29.61
N PRO A 61 -5.90 -14.30 30.90
CA PRO A 61 -4.63 -14.58 31.57
C PRO A 61 -4.34 -16.07 31.74
N GLU A 62 -5.38 -16.89 31.86
CA GLU A 62 -5.32 -18.36 31.85
C GLU A 62 -6.41 -18.87 30.90
N GLU A 63 -6.22 -20.03 30.33
CA GLU A 63 -7.19 -20.61 29.40
C GLU A 63 -8.59 -20.73 29.99
N GLY A 64 -9.56 -20.06 29.36
CA GLY A 64 -10.95 -20.03 29.77
C GLY A 64 -11.25 -19.11 30.97
N VAL A 65 -10.26 -18.38 31.47
CA VAL A 65 -10.43 -17.37 32.53
C VAL A 65 -10.38 -16.00 31.90
N TYR A 66 -11.50 -15.32 31.83
CA TYR A 66 -11.63 -14.04 31.12
C TYR A 66 -11.72 -12.87 32.09
N ASN A 67 -11.08 -11.74 31.72
CA ASN A 67 -11.09 -10.48 32.45
C ASN A 67 -11.41 -9.33 31.49
N PHE A 68 -12.66 -8.95 31.39
CA PHE A 68 -13.13 -7.85 30.52
C PHE A 68 -13.40 -6.54 31.27
N GLU A 69 -13.41 -6.54 32.60
CA GLU A 69 -13.84 -5.37 33.41
C GLU A 69 -13.01 -4.11 33.12
N TRP A 70 -11.70 -4.29 32.90
CA TRP A 70 -10.82 -3.17 32.54
C TRP A 70 -11.18 -2.59 31.18
N LEU A 71 -11.53 -3.44 30.20
CA LEU A 71 -11.89 -3.02 28.84
C LEU A 71 -13.27 -2.34 28.82
N ASP A 72 -14.23 -2.83 29.61
CA ASP A 72 -15.52 -2.16 29.82
C ASP A 72 -15.31 -0.71 30.25
N LYS A 73 -14.50 -0.53 31.31
CA LYS A 73 -14.22 0.80 31.85
C LYS A 73 -13.51 1.70 30.81
N VAL A 74 -12.55 1.17 30.08
CA VAL A 74 -11.81 1.95 29.05
C VAL A 74 -12.75 2.42 27.95
N ILE A 75 -13.64 1.55 27.44
CA ILE A 75 -14.59 1.92 26.40
C ILE A 75 -15.61 2.94 26.90
N ASP A 76 -16.11 2.77 28.14
CA ASP A 76 -17.01 3.72 28.76
C ASP A 76 -16.33 5.09 28.99
N ASP A 77 -15.09 5.11 29.46
CA ASP A 77 -14.31 6.33 29.68
C ASP A 77 -14.09 7.10 28.36
N ILE A 78 -13.73 6.41 27.28
CA ILE A 78 -13.63 6.98 25.92
C ILE A 78 -14.98 7.53 25.46
N TYR A 79 -16.05 6.78 25.64
CA TYR A 79 -17.40 7.23 25.28
C TYR A 79 -17.86 8.46 26.07
N SER A 80 -17.44 8.58 27.33
CA SER A 80 -17.79 9.72 28.19
C SER A 80 -17.25 11.07 27.70
N ILE A 81 -16.30 11.04 26.78
CA ILE A 81 -15.70 12.22 26.14
C ILE A 81 -16.13 12.36 24.67
N ASP A 82 -17.22 11.73 24.25
CA ASP A 82 -17.69 11.63 22.88
C ASP A 82 -16.71 10.91 21.92
N GLY A 83 -15.75 10.16 22.47
CA GLY A 83 -14.78 9.37 21.72
C GLY A 83 -15.43 8.13 21.08
N ARG A 84 -14.73 7.59 20.09
CA ARG A 84 -15.08 6.34 19.38
C ARG A 84 -13.97 5.32 19.53
N VAL A 85 -14.35 4.07 19.43
CA VAL A 85 -13.43 2.92 19.55
C VAL A 85 -13.43 2.13 18.26
N ILE A 86 -12.25 1.86 17.75
CA ILE A 86 -11.95 0.80 16.80
C ILE A 86 -11.45 -0.37 17.65
N LEU A 87 -12.31 -1.38 17.86
CA LEU A 87 -11.98 -2.48 18.75
C LEU A 87 -11.22 -3.56 18.00
N ALA A 88 -10.02 -3.85 18.47
CA ALA A 88 -9.17 -4.86 17.83
C ALA A 88 -9.47 -6.28 18.38
N THR A 89 -9.32 -7.28 17.50
CA THR A 89 -9.18 -8.68 17.90
C THR A 89 -7.71 -8.94 18.23
N PRO A 90 -7.39 -9.65 19.33
CA PRO A 90 -6.02 -9.67 19.88
C PRO A 90 -5.10 -10.73 19.27
N SER A 91 -5.44 -11.31 18.13
CA SER A 91 -4.77 -12.48 17.57
C SER A 91 -3.34 -12.23 17.04
N GLY A 92 -2.93 -10.98 16.91
CA GLY A 92 -1.56 -10.64 16.48
C GLY A 92 -0.48 -11.11 17.47
N ALA A 93 -0.82 -11.24 18.76
CA ALA A 93 0.06 -11.80 19.80
C ALA A 93 -0.74 -12.65 20.77
N ARG A 94 -0.24 -13.87 21.06
CA ARG A 94 -0.94 -14.85 21.88
C ARG A 94 -0.37 -14.94 23.30
N PRO A 95 -1.19 -15.38 24.28
CA PRO A 95 -0.74 -15.66 25.64
C PRO A 95 0.28 -16.78 25.69
N ALA A 96 1.18 -16.74 26.68
CA ALA A 96 2.22 -17.74 26.87
C ALA A 96 1.68 -19.14 27.18
N TRP A 97 0.56 -19.23 27.92
CA TRP A 97 -0.11 -20.50 28.23
C TRP A 97 -0.50 -21.28 26.97
N MET A 98 -0.89 -20.56 25.90
CA MET A 98 -1.29 -21.19 24.64
C MET A 98 -0.10 -21.88 23.96
N SER A 99 1.06 -21.23 23.90
CA SER A 99 2.28 -21.83 23.32
C SER A 99 2.80 -23.00 24.16
N GLN A 100 2.62 -22.94 25.47
CA GLN A 100 3.05 -24.02 26.39
C GLN A 100 2.16 -25.25 26.27
N LYS A 101 0.84 -25.06 26.27
CA LYS A 101 -0.15 -26.11 26.22
C LYS A 101 -0.33 -26.73 24.83
N TYR A 102 -0.21 -25.89 23.80
CA TYR A 102 -0.44 -26.24 22.39
C TYR A 102 0.75 -25.85 21.50
N PRO A 103 1.91 -26.55 21.62
CA PRO A 103 3.13 -26.18 20.90
C PRO A 103 3.03 -26.26 19.37
N GLU A 104 1.98 -26.83 18.82
CA GLU A 104 1.69 -26.84 17.37
C GLU A 104 1.21 -25.49 16.84
N VAL A 105 0.86 -24.52 17.70
CA VAL A 105 0.55 -23.16 17.27
C VAL A 105 1.79 -22.38 16.83
N LEU A 106 2.99 -22.85 17.20
CA LEU A 106 4.25 -22.19 16.88
C LEU A 106 4.63 -22.40 15.42
N ARG A 107 5.08 -21.33 14.78
CA ARG A 107 5.57 -21.36 13.38
C ARG A 107 6.82 -22.23 13.23
N VAL A 108 6.98 -22.75 12.02
CA VAL A 108 8.20 -23.34 11.51
C VAL A 108 8.65 -22.49 10.32
N ASN A 109 9.89 -22.05 10.31
CA ASN A 109 10.43 -21.21 9.22
C ASN A 109 10.79 -22.04 7.96
N ALA A 110 11.21 -21.37 6.89
CA ALA A 110 11.61 -22.02 5.63
C ALA A 110 12.78 -23.01 5.79
N SER A 111 13.63 -22.85 6.81
CA SER A 111 14.71 -23.78 7.16
C SER A 111 14.23 -24.99 7.99
N ARG A 112 12.91 -25.14 8.15
CA ARG A 112 12.27 -26.20 8.95
C ARG A 112 12.61 -26.12 10.45
N VAL A 113 13.00 -24.96 10.95
CA VAL A 113 13.26 -24.74 12.37
C VAL A 113 12.00 -24.20 13.04
N LYS A 114 11.55 -24.91 14.08
CA LYS A 114 10.42 -24.46 14.91
C LYS A 114 10.81 -23.23 15.72
N GLN A 115 9.97 -22.19 15.67
CA GLN A 115 10.13 -20.99 16.45
C GLN A 115 9.70 -21.21 17.90
N LEU A 116 10.17 -20.35 18.81
CA LEU A 116 9.80 -20.36 20.21
C LEU A 116 8.68 -19.35 20.49
N HIS A 117 8.11 -19.41 21.71
CA HIS A 117 7.18 -18.38 22.15
C HIS A 117 7.87 -17.00 22.21
N GLY A 118 7.19 -15.97 21.76
CA GLY A 118 7.63 -14.57 21.78
C GLY A 118 7.38 -13.85 20.46
N GLY A 119 7.56 -12.56 20.47
CA GLY A 119 7.24 -11.70 19.35
C GLY A 119 5.74 -11.69 19.01
N ARG A 120 5.41 -11.00 17.92
CA ARG A 120 4.06 -11.00 17.32
C ARG A 120 4.07 -11.76 15.99
N HIS A 121 2.90 -12.20 15.50
CA HIS A 121 2.74 -13.00 14.28
C HIS A 121 3.61 -14.27 14.23
N ASN A 122 3.88 -14.86 15.39
CA ASN A 122 4.66 -16.08 15.53
C ASN A 122 3.76 -17.30 15.78
N HIS A 123 2.71 -17.44 14.99
CA HIS A 123 1.73 -18.53 15.07
C HIS A 123 1.38 -19.04 13.68
N CYS A 124 1.01 -20.32 13.62
CA CYS A 124 0.63 -21.02 12.40
C CYS A 124 -0.84 -20.75 12.07
N PHE A 125 -1.12 -20.13 10.90
CA PHE A 125 -2.50 -19.87 10.44
C PHE A 125 -3.28 -21.15 10.08
N THR A 126 -2.60 -22.28 9.93
CA THR A 126 -3.21 -23.59 9.68
C THR A 126 -3.54 -24.35 10.98
N SER A 127 -3.06 -23.87 12.14
CA SER A 127 -3.33 -24.52 13.42
C SER A 127 -4.82 -24.47 13.76
N GLU A 128 -5.47 -25.63 13.86
CA GLU A 128 -6.88 -25.73 14.25
C GLU A 128 -7.12 -25.13 15.64
N VAL A 129 -6.23 -25.43 16.60
CA VAL A 129 -6.31 -24.87 17.96
C VAL A 129 -6.25 -23.34 17.93
N TYR A 130 -5.34 -22.77 17.14
CA TYR A 130 -5.24 -21.32 17.06
C TYR A 130 -6.50 -20.69 16.43
N ARG A 131 -7.03 -21.30 15.37
CA ARG A 131 -8.28 -20.91 14.73
C ARG A 131 -9.47 -20.96 15.68
N ASP A 132 -9.61 -22.03 16.45
CA ASP A 132 -10.69 -22.18 17.43
C ASP A 132 -10.58 -21.14 18.55
N LYS A 133 -9.38 -20.92 19.08
CA LYS A 133 -9.15 -19.93 20.15
C LYS A 133 -9.40 -18.51 19.69
N THR A 134 -9.01 -18.14 18.47
CA THR A 134 -9.33 -16.83 17.91
C THR A 134 -10.82 -16.64 17.72
N GLN A 135 -11.56 -17.62 17.24
CA GLN A 135 -13.02 -17.54 17.15
C GLN A 135 -13.67 -17.38 18.54
N GLN A 136 -13.18 -18.10 19.56
CA GLN A 136 -13.72 -18.01 20.91
C GLN A 136 -13.59 -16.61 21.49
N ILE A 137 -12.38 -16.04 21.48
CA ILE A 137 -12.16 -14.68 22.02
C ILE A 137 -12.91 -13.62 21.21
N ASN A 138 -12.94 -13.74 19.88
CA ASN A 138 -13.63 -12.80 19.01
C ASN A 138 -15.14 -12.84 19.23
N ARG A 139 -15.72 -14.03 19.46
CA ARG A 139 -17.14 -14.17 19.81
C ARG A 139 -17.47 -13.45 21.12
N LEU A 140 -16.68 -13.66 22.16
CA LEU A 140 -16.87 -13.01 23.47
C LEU A 140 -16.78 -11.47 23.35
N LEU A 141 -15.82 -10.97 22.56
CA LEU A 141 -15.70 -9.53 22.30
C LEU A 141 -16.94 -9.00 21.55
N ALA A 142 -17.41 -9.71 20.53
CA ALA A 142 -18.58 -9.31 19.75
C ALA A 142 -19.87 -9.35 20.55
N GLU A 143 -20.09 -10.37 21.36
CA GLU A 143 -21.24 -10.48 22.27
C GLU A 143 -21.28 -9.35 23.28
N ARG A 144 -20.11 -8.97 23.84
CA ARG A 144 -20.02 -7.97 24.89
C ARG A 144 -20.08 -6.56 24.36
N TYR A 145 -19.38 -6.25 23.26
CA TYR A 145 -19.17 -4.87 22.80
C TYR A 145 -19.90 -4.53 21.51
N GLY A 146 -20.46 -5.49 20.81
CA GLY A 146 -21.07 -5.29 19.48
C GLY A 146 -22.21 -4.25 19.45
N ASN A 147 -22.88 -4.03 20.57
CA ASN A 147 -23.95 -3.03 20.71
C ASN A 147 -23.48 -1.76 21.44
N HIS A 148 -22.20 -1.65 21.78
CA HIS A 148 -21.71 -0.48 22.51
C HIS A 148 -21.72 0.77 21.60
N PRO A 149 -22.26 1.92 22.05
CA PRO A 149 -22.41 3.11 21.20
C PRO A 149 -21.07 3.74 20.78
N ALA A 150 -19.99 3.50 21.53
CA ALA A 150 -18.65 3.92 21.15
C ALA A 150 -18.04 3.10 20.01
N LEU A 151 -18.49 1.86 19.81
CA LEU A 151 -17.90 0.98 18.79
C LEU A 151 -18.19 1.49 17.39
N LEU A 152 -17.13 1.87 16.68
CA LEU A 152 -17.17 2.40 15.33
C LEU A 152 -16.90 1.31 14.30
N MET A 153 -15.91 0.49 14.55
CA MET A 153 -15.35 -0.48 13.59
C MET A 153 -14.60 -1.60 14.34
N TRP A 154 -14.46 -2.76 13.70
CA TRP A 154 -13.58 -3.83 14.16
C TRP A 154 -12.24 -3.74 13.44
N HIS A 155 -11.15 -3.81 14.17
CA HIS A 155 -9.80 -4.00 13.67
C HIS A 155 -9.40 -5.47 13.86
N ILE A 156 -9.36 -6.24 12.79
CA ILE A 156 -9.10 -7.67 12.86
C ILE A 156 -7.61 -7.92 12.90
N SER A 157 -7.11 -8.49 14.01
CA SER A 157 -5.68 -8.71 14.24
C SER A 157 -4.84 -7.44 14.10
N ASN A 158 -3.67 -7.51 13.51
CA ASN A 158 -2.78 -6.39 13.19
C ASN A 158 -1.73 -6.83 12.18
N GLU A 159 -1.49 -6.08 11.09
CA GLU A 159 -0.35 -6.25 10.18
C GLU A 159 -0.05 -7.72 9.84
N TYR A 160 -1.03 -8.44 9.30
CA TYR A 160 -0.84 -9.85 8.94
C TYR A 160 0.43 -10.07 8.14
N SER A 161 1.29 -10.98 8.58
CA SER A 161 2.57 -11.23 7.95
C SER A 161 3.16 -12.59 8.32
N GLY A 162 4.23 -12.94 7.58
CA GLY A 162 5.01 -14.15 7.79
C GLY A 162 4.34 -15.41 7.25
N GLU A 163 5.11 -16.47 7.21
CA GLU A 163 4.75 -17.76 6.64
C GLU A 163 5.11 -18.90 7.61
N CYS A 164 4.51 -20.07 7.43
CA CYS A 164 4.77 -21.25 8.24
C CYS A 164 4.95 -22.47 7.36
N HIS A 165 6.02 -23.23 7.60
CA HIS A 165 6.41 -24.42 6.85
C HIS A 165 6.27 -25.72 7.68
N CYS A 166 5.41 -25.75 8.70
CA CYS A 166 5.15 -26.95 9.49
C CYS A 166 4.39 -28.01 8.68
N ASP A 167 4.32 -29.23 9.19
CA ASP A 167 3.66 -30.36 8.50
C ASP A 167 2.20 -30.06 8.13
N LYS A 168 1.47 -29.34 8.98
CA LYS A 168 0.08 -28.89 8.69
C LYS A 168 0.05 -27.97 7.46
N CYS A 169 0.99 -27.01 7.37
CA CYS A 169 1.09 -26.10 6.24
C CYS A 169 1.56 -26.83 4.97
N GLN A 170 2.49 -27.82 5.08
CA GLN A 170 2.86 -28.67 3.94
C GLN A 170 1.65 -29.44 3.40
N HIS A 171 0.84 -29.98 4.28
CA HIS A 171 -0.38 -30.68 3.88
C HIS A 171 -1.40 -29.72 3.23
N ALA A 172 -1.64 -28.58 3.85
CA ALA A 172 -2.55 -27.55 3.32
C ALA A 172 -2.09 -27.04 1.94
N PHE A 173 -0.78 -26.85 1.74
CA PHE A 173 -0.21 -26.44 0.46
C PHE A 173 -0.46 -27.49 -0.63
N ARG A 174 -0.21 -28.76 -0.34
CA ARG A 174 -0.50 -29.85 -1.30
C ARG A 174 -1.99 -29.93 -1.65
N SER A 175 -2.87 -29.71 -0.69
CA SER A 175 -4.33 -29.67 -0.93
C SER A 175 -4.71 -28.49 -1.81
N TRP A 176 -4.15 -27.32 -1.55
CA TRP A 176 -4.34 -26.11 -2.37
C TRP A 176 -3.83 -26.32 -3.82
N LEU A 177 -2.67 -26.96 -3.98
CA LEU A 177 -2.15 -27.30 -5.31
C LEU A 177 -3.05 -28.29 -6.06
N ARG A 178 -3.58 -29.31 -5.38
CA ARG A 178 -4.54 -30.25 -5.98
C ARG A 178 -5.79 -29.53 -6.48
N GLU A 179 -6.32 -28.62 -5.70
CA GLU A 179 -7.47 -27.80 -6.10
C GLU A 179 -7.11 -26.92 -7.30
N LYS A 180 -6.02 -26.18 -7.25
CA LYS A 180 -5.56 -25.29 -8.33
C LYS A 180 -5.35 -26.02 -9.65
N TYR A 181 -4.78 -27.21 -9.62
CA TYR A 181 -4.47 -28.01 -10.82
C TYR A 181 -5.48 -29.13 -11.09
N ASN A 182 -6.70 -29.07 -10.50
CA ASN A 182 -7.77 -30.06 -10.68
C ASN A 182 -7.32 -31.50 -10.43
N ASP A 183 -6.48 -31.74 -9.44
CA ASP A 183 -5.85 -33.02 -9.06
C ASP A 183 -5.02 -33.64 -10.21
N ASP A 184 -4.62 -32.84 -11.22
CA ASP A 184 -3.77 -33.25 -12.34
C ASP A 184 -2.30 -32.89 -12.04
N LEU A 185 -1.54 -33.87 -11.54
CA LEU A 185 -0.12 -33.71 -11.26
C LEU A 185 0.73 -33.44 -12.51
N LYS A 186 0.25 -33.91 -13.69
CA LYS A 186 0.92 -33.60 -14.95
C LYS A 186 0.78 -32.13 -15.30
N ALA A 187 -0.40 -31.55 -15.12
CA ALA A 187 -0.63 -30.12 -15.33
C ALA A 187 0.27 -29.26 -14.44
N LEU A 188 0.47 -29.66 -13.15
CA LEU A 188 1.41 -29.00 -12.24
C LEU A 188 2.85 -29.11 -12.76
N ASN A 189 3.32 -30.32 -13.13
CA ASN A 189 4.67 -30.53 -13.64
C ASN A 189 4.93 -29.70 -14.92
N ASP A 190 3.95 -29.61 -15.82
CA ASP A 190 4.03 -28.80 -17.04
C ASP A 190 4.12 -27.31 -16.67
N ALA A 191 3.29 -26.82 -15.74
CA ALA A 191 3.27 -25.44 -15.26
C ALA A 191 4.56 -25.02 -14.52
N TRP A 192 5.19 -25.93 -13.82
CA TRP A 192 6.45 -25.68 -13.10
C TRP A 192 7.71 -26.01 -13.90
N TRP A 193 7.54 -26.45 -15.16
CA TRP A 193 8.63 -26.89 -16.02
C TRP A 193 9.49 -27.99 -15.38
N GLY A 194 8.85 -28.98 -14.79
CA GLY A 194 9.45 -30.06 -14.00
C GLY A 194 10.60 -30.84 -14.65
N PRO A 195 10.69 -31.04 -16.00
CA PRO A 195 11.82 -31.71 -16.62
C PRO A 195 13.20 -31.04 -16.40
N PHE A 196 13.22 -29.73 -16.12
CA PHE A 196 14.47 -29.03 -15.86
C PHE A 196 15.08 -29.49 -14.53
N TRP A 197 16.31 -29.97 -14.53
CA TRP A 197 17.04 -30.56 -13.40
C TRP A 197 16.29 -31.69 -12.68
N SER A 198 15.43 -32.46 -13.40
CA SER A 198 14.69 -33.58 -12.85
C SER A 198 13.72 -33.23 -11.71
N HIS A 199 13.06 -32.07 -11.80
CA HIS A 199 12.07 -31.64 -10.81
C HIS A 199 10.65 -32.15 -11.08
N THR A 200 10.49 -33.19 -11.91
CA THR A 200 9.19 -33.81 -12.19
C THR A 200 8.73 -34.66 -10.99
N PHE A 201 7.58 -34.36 -10.46
CA PHE A 201 6.95 -35.10 -9.38
C PHE A 201 6.10 -36.24 -9.92
N SER A 202 6.17 -37.40 -9.27
CA SER A 202 5.34 -38.58 -9.57
C SER A 202 4.25 -38.84 -8.55
N ASP A 203 4.29 -38.13 -7.42
CA ASP A 203 3.29 -38.17 -6.35
C ASP A 203 3.23 -36.81 -5.63
N TRP A 204 2.02 -36.39 -5.24
CA TRP A 204 1.79 -35.14 -4.53
C TRP A 204 2.56 -35.04 -3.20
N SER A 205 2.80 -36.17 -2.53
CA SER A 205 3.54 -36.21 -1.25
C SER A 205 5.00 -35.82 -1.39
N GLN A 206 5.56 -35.83 -2.60
CA GLN A 206 6.94 -35.41 -2.88
C GLN A 206 7.11 -33.90 -2.89
N ILE A 207 6.02 -33.14 -2.98
CA ILE A 207 6.06 -31.68 -3.06
C ILE A 207 6.21 -31.09 -1.66
N GLU A 208 7.21 -30.25 -1.49
CA GLU A 208 7.45 -29.45 -0.29
C GLU A 208 7.49 -27.96 -0.63
N SER A 209 7.17 -27.12 0.35
CA SER A 209 7.33 -25.66 0.22
C SER A 209 8.79 -25.25 0.00
N PRO A 210 9.07 -24.12 -0.64
CA PRO A 210 10.43 -23.65 -0.87
C PRO A 210 11.28 -23.62 0.40
N SER A 211 12.58 -23.92 0.27
CA SER A 211 13.53 -23.94 1.38
C SER A 211 14.93 -23.59 0.94
N PRO A 212 15.71 -22.81 1.72
CA PRO A 212 17.13 -22.58 1.42
C PRO A 212 18.00 -23.83 1.52
N TYR A 213 17.48 -24.91 2.14
CA TYR A 213 18.17 -26.22 2.24
C TYR A 213 17.55 -27.29 1.35
N GLY A 214 16.59 -26.92 0.53
CA GLY A 214 15.88 -27.79 -0.41
C GLY A 214 15.71 -27.11 -1.74
N GLU A 215 14.49 -27.13 -2.27
CA GLU A 215 14.18 -26.50 -3.54
C GLU A 215 13.89 -25.00 -3.37
N SER A 216 14.51 -24.18 -4.17
CA SER A 216 14.29 -22.73 -4.24
C SER A 216 14.43 -22.16 -5.66
N MET A 217 14.74 -23.03 -6.66
CA MET A 217 15.00 -22.63 -8.04
C MET A 217 13.87 -22.97 -9.01
N VAL A 218 12.82 -23.66 -8.55
CA VAL A 218 11.60 -23.90 -9.33
C VAL A 218 10.69 -22.69 -9.15
N HIS A 219 10.71 -21.76 -10.12
CA HIS A 219 10.00 -20.49 -10.03
C HIS A 219 8.48 -20.69 -9.89
N GLY A 220 7.89 -21.65 -10.58
CA GLY A 220 6.46 -21.98 -10.43
C GLY A 220 6.11 -22.42 -9.01
N LEU A 221 6.98 -23.17 -8.33
CA LEU A 221 6.82 -23.54 -6.92
C LEU A 221 6.87 -22.31 -6.00
N ASN A 222 7.86 -21.44 -6.20
CA ASN A 222 8.02 -20.22 -5.40
C ASN A 222 6.79 -19.30 -5.55
N LEU A 223 6.31 -19.11 -6.78
CA LEU A 223 5.16 -18.30 -7.08
C LEU A 223 3.86 -18.88 -6.46
N ASP A 224 3.65 -20.19 -6.59
CA ASP A 224 2.49 -20.85 -6.00
C ASP A 224 2.54 -20.88 -4.46
N TRP A 225 3.73 -20.96 -3.88
CA TRP A 225 3.89 -20.82 -2.43
C TRP A 225 3.45 -19.43 -1.94
N ARG A 226 3.85 -18.36 -2.62
CA ARG A 226 3.45 -16.98 -2.26
C ARG A 226 1.95 -16.76 -2.44
N ARG A 227 1.36 -17.33 -3.49
CA ARG A 227 -0.10 -17.35 -3.68
C ARG A 227 -0.80 -18.08 -2.54
N PHE A 228 -0.31 -19.28 -2.19
CA PHE A 228 -0.83 -20.05 -1.06
C PHE A 228 -0.71 -19.30 0.27
N VAL A 229 0.41 -18.63 0.55
CA VAL A 229 0.59 -17.85 1.78
C VAL A 229 -0.44 -16.72 1.87
N THR A 230 -0.72 -16.04 0.75
CA THR A 230 -1.79 -15.04 0.70
C THR A 230 -3.16 -15.64 0.97
N ASP A 231 -3.52 -16.72 0.26
CA ASP A 231 -4.82 -17.38 0.42
C ASP A 231 -4.99 -17.99 1.82
N GLN A 232 -3.92 -18.52 2.39
CA GLN A 232 -3.92 -19.06 3.75
C GLN A 232 -4.10 -17.96 4.80
N THR A 233 -3.50 -16.81 4.59
CA THR A 233 -3.68 -15.65 5.47
C THR A 233 -5.12 -15.13 5.39
N ILE A 234 -5.67 -15.03 4.20
CA ILE A 234 -7.08 -14.66 3.99
C ILE A 234 -8.01 -15.67 4.65
N SER A 235 -7.76 -16.97 4.48
CA SER A 235 -8.55 -18.03 5.13
C SER A 235 -8.52 -17.94 6.65
N PHE A 236 -7.38 -17.55 7.23
CA PHE A 236 -7.30 -17.30 8.66
C PHE A 236 -8.08 -16.05 9.07
N PHE A 237 -7.96 -14.95 8.32
CA PHE A 237 -8.75 -13.75 8.52
C PHE A 237 -10.26 -14.04 8.43
N GLU A 238 -10.70 -14.80 7.44
CA GLU A 238 -12.11 -15.20 7.30
C GLU A 238 -12.60 -16.01 8.50
N ASN A 239 -11.75 -16.91 9.03
CA ASN A 239 -12.05 -17.64 10.26
C ASN A 239 -12.24 -16.69 11.46
N GLU A 240 -11.43 -15.65 11.58
CA GLU A 240 -11.52 -14.68 12.68
C GLU A 240 -12.81 -13.85 12.63
N ILE A 241 -13.28 -13.49 11.44
CA ILE A 241 -14.45 -12.61 11.28
C ILE A 241 -15.79 -13.34 11.35
N VAL A 242 -15.82 -14.67 11.33
CA VAL A 242 -17.07 -15.46 11.42
C VAL A 242 -17.94 -14.99 12.58
N PRO A 243 -17.49 -15.05 13.85
CA PRO A 243 -18.34 -14.61 14.98
C PRO A 243 -18.61 -13.12 14.98
N ILE A 244 -17.70 -12.30 14.44
CA ILE A 244 -17.87 -10.86 14.34
C ILE A 244 -19.01 -10.52 13.39
N LYS A 245 -19.01 -11.08 12.17
CA LYS A 245 -20.08 -10.82 11.19
C LYS A 245 -21.42 -11.44 11.58
N GLU A 246 -21.39 -12.58 12.26
CA GLU A 246 -22.62 -13.22 12.79
C GLU A 246 -23.33 -12.32 13.81
N LEU A 247 -22.59 -11.74 14.75
CA LEU A 247 -23.14 -10.99 15.88
C LEU A 247 -23.27 -9.48 15.60
N THR A 248 -22.41 -8.94 14.72
CA THR A 248 -22.32 -7.51 14.43
C THR A 248 -22.28 -7.21 12.93
N PRO A 249 -23.23 -7.69 12.12
CA PRO A 249 -23.17 -7.64 10.65
C PRO A 249 -23.12 -6.22 10.06
N ASN A 250 -23.54 -5.21 10.84
CA ASN A 250 -23.57 -3.81 10.41
C ASN A 250 -22.38 -2.98 10.91
N ILE A 251 -21.44 -3.60 11.64
CA ILE A 251 -20.22 -2.92 12.06
C ILE A 251 -19.13 -3.25 11.04
N PRO A 252 -18.53 -2.23 10.39
CA PRO A 252 -17.50 -2.48 9.38
C PRO A 252 -16.24 -3.10 9.98
N ILE A 253 -15.51 -3.83 9.15
CA ILE A 253 -14.24 -4.47 9.52
C ILE A 253 -13.09 -3.90 8.69
N THR A 254 -11.93 -3.78 9.33
CA THR A 254 -10.66 -3.46 8.70
C THR A 254 -9.54 -4.33 9.27
N THR A 255 -8.40 -4.37 8.60
CA THR A 255 -7.08 -4.71 9.13
C THR A 255 -6.06 -3.80 8.47
N ASN A 256 -5.01 -3.46 9.18
CA ASN A 256 -4.02 -2.52 8.69
C ASN A 256 -3.03 -3.19 7.72
N PHE A 257 -2.88 -2.60 6.55
CA PHE A 257 -1.88 -2.97 5.55
C PHE A 257 -0.57 -2.24 5.82
N MET A 258 0.52 -2.79 5.32
CA MET A 258 1.87 -2.24 5.49
C MET A 258 2.46 -1.79 4.15
N ALA A 259 3.51 -0.97 4.22
CA ALA A 259 4.50 -0.84 3.16
C ALA A 259 5.83 -1.41 3.69
N ASP A 260 6.70 -1.90 2.80
CA ASP A 260 8.06 -2.24 3.18
C ASP A 260 8.81 -0.96 3.56
N THR A 261 9.21 -0.86 4.81
CA THR A 261 9.40 0.40 5.52
C THR A 261 10.63 1.19 5.11
N HIS A 262 11.74 0.51 4.80
CA HIS A 262 13.00 1.22 4.53
C HIS A 262 12.96 1.96 3.19
N GLU A 263 12.42 1.31 2.15
CA GLU A 263 12.34 1.87 0.80
C GLU A 263 10.97 2.49 0.50
N LEU A 264 9.99 2.30 1.37
CA LEU A 264 8.60 2.70 1.19
C LEU A 264 8.04 2.24 -0.17
N ILE A 265 7.99 0.93 -0.31
CA ILE A 265 7.40 0.23 -1.47
C ILE A 265 6.20 -0.61 -1.01
N PRO A 266 5.30 -1.02 -1.91
CA PRO A 266 4.18 -1.90 -1.55
C PRO A 266 4.66 -3.15 -0.84
N PHE A 267 3.98 -3.55 0.24
CA PHE A 267 4.32 -4.74 1.02
C PHE A 267 4.36 -5.99 0.14
N GLN A 268 5.48 -6.71 0.19
CA GLN A 268 5.75 -7.77 -0.77
C GLN A 268 5.31 -9.17 -0.32
N ALA A 269 5.09 -9.38 0.98
CA ALA A 269 4.82 -10.71 1.51
C ALA A 269 3.41 -11.25 1.19
N LEU A 270 2.44 -10.36 0.93
CA LEU A 270 1.05 -10.71 0.65
C LEU A 270 0.51 -9.90 -0.53
N ASP A 271 -0.32 -10.53 -1.34
CA ASP A 271 -1.10 -9.84 -2.38
C ASP A 271 -2.31 -9.13 -1.75
N TYR A 272 -2.15 -7.84 -1.49
CA TYR A 272 -3.22 -7.04 -0.91
C TYR A 272 -4.39 -6.76 -1.86
N SER A 273 -4.23 -6.96 -3.17
CA SER A 273 -5.36 -6.87 -4.10
C SER A 273 -6.40 -7.98 -3.88
N LYS A 274 -5.94 -9.16 -3.47
CA LYS A 274 -6.79 -10.27 -3.07
C LYS A 274 -7.39 -10.03 -1.69
N PHE A 275 -6.56 -9.64 -0.72
CA PHE A 275 -7.00 -9.42 0.66
C PHE A 275 -8.04 -8.30 0.77
N ALA A 276 -7.88 -7.21 0.05
CA ALA A 276 -8.79 -6.05 0.05
C ALA A 276 -10.26 -6.41 -0.22
N LYS A 277 -10.52 -7.50 -0.97
CA LYS A 277 -11.88 -7.96 -1.30
C LYS A 277 -12.67 -8.40 -0.06
N HIS A 278 -11.98 -8.81 1.01
CA HIS A 278 -12.55 -9.32 2.26
C HIS A 278 -12.74 -8.25 3.33
N LEU A 279 -12.24 -7.03 3.11
CA LEU A 279 -12.36 -5.89 4.02
C LEU A 279 -13.51 -4.97 3.61
N ASP A 280 -14.16 -4.34 4.59
CA ASP A 280 -15.12 -3.26 4.31
C ASP A 280 -14.39 -1.93 4.05
N VAL A 281 -13.29 -1.69 4.77
CA VAL A 281 -12.47 -0.49 4.70
C VAL A 281 -11.00 -0.89 4.57
N ILE A 282 -10.26 -0.22 3.68
CA ILE A 282 -8.81 -0.31 3.64
C ILE A 282 -8.22 0.61 4.70
N SER A 283 -7.26 0.10 5.45
CA SER A 283 -6.40 0.91 6.32
C SER A 283 -4.94 0.52 6.14
N TRP A 284 -4.01 1.44 6.40
CA TRP A 284 -2.60 1.15 6.29
C TRP A 284 -1.74 1.97 7.24
N ASP A 285 -0.49 1.54 7.43
CA ASP A 285 0.46 2.08 8.39
C ASP A 285 1.61 2.75 7.66
N ALA A 286 1.78 4.05 7.91
CA ALA A 286 2.73 4.89 7.20
C ALA A 286 3.84 5.40 8.12
N TYR A 287 5.05 4.90 7.89
CA TYR A 287 6.25 5.28 8.66
C TYR A 287 7.39 5.78 7.76
N PRO A 288 7.18 6.84 6.96
CA PRO A 288 8.23 7.37 6.09
C PRO A 288 9.41 7.89 6.90
N ALA A 289 10.63 7.65 6.41
CA ALA A 289 11.86 8.18 7.01
C ALA A 289 12.03 9.65 6.65
N TRP A 290 11.17 10.54 7.16
CA TRP A 290 11.22 11.96 6.88
C TRP A 290 12.59 12.56 7.20
N HIS A 291 13.07 13.44 6.30
CA HIS A 291 14.38 14.10 6.42
C HIS A 291 15.57 13.13 6.37
N ASN A 292 15.46 12.02 5.65
CA ASN A 292 16.60 11.14 5.34
C ASN A 292 17.67 11.89 4.52
N ASP A 293 18.82 11.28 4.24
CA ASP A 293 19.95 11.91 3.56
C ASP A 293 20.19 11.36 2.14
N TRP A 294 19.31 10.47 1.64
CA TRP A 294 19.45 9.88 0.30
C TRP A 294 18.45 10.42 -0.74
N GLU A 295 17.45 11.19 -0.32
CA GLU A 295 16.45 11.80 -1.20
C GLU A 295 15.91 13.11 -0.63
N SER A 296 15.27 13.92 -1.47
CA SER A 296 14.59 15.12 -1.00
C SER A 296 13.29 14.79 -0.25
N THR A 297 12.84 15.67 0.64
CA THR A 297 11.54 15.52 1.32
C THR A 297 10.37 15.43 0.32
N ALA A 298 10.46 16.13 -0.80
CA ALA A 298 9.46 16.08 -1.86
C ALA A 298 9.45 14.73 -2.61
N ASP A 299 10.62 14.13 -2.86
CA ASP A 299 10.69 12.78 -3.47
C ASP A 299 10.11 11.72 -2.54
N LEU A 300 10.37 11.81 -1.23
CA LEU A 300 9.76 10.92 -0.25
C LEU A 300 8.23 11.14 -0.20
N ALA A 301 7.76 12.39 -0.20
CA ALA A 301 6.33 12.71 -0.24
C ALA A 301 5.64 12.11 -1.48
N MET A 302 6.29 12.18 -2.64
CA MET A 302 5.80 11.55 -3.86
C MET A 302 5.65 10.03 -3.70
N ARG A 303 6.62 9.36 -3.07
CA ARG A 303 6.53 7.90 -2.80
C ARG A 303 5.41 7.57 -1.81
N VAL A 304 5.21 8.39 -0.78
CA VAL A 304 4.04 8.27 0.13
C VAL A 304 2.74 8.36 -0.69
N GLY A 305 2.62 9.38 -1.55
CA GLY A 305 1.45 9.54 -2.40
C GLY A 305 1.20 8.36 -3.34
N PHE A 306 2.25 7.73 -3.86
CA PHE A 306 2.13 6.51 -4.67
C PHE A 306 1.50 5.35 -3.88
N ILE A 307 1.91 5.12 -2.64
CA ILE A 307 1.33 4.08 -1.77
C ILE A 307 -0.11 4.41 -1.38
N ASP A 308 -0.38 5.68 -1.04
CA ASP A 308 -1.74 6.14 -0.76
C ASP A 308 -2.68 5.89 -1.94
N ASP A 309 -2.24 6.25 -3.15
CA ASP A 309 -3.03 6.06 -4.37
C ASP A 309 -3.21 4.57 -4.72
N LEU A 310 -2.24 3.69 -4.39
CA LEU A 310 -2.40 2.24 -4.51
C LEU A 310 -3.49 1.73 -3.55
N TYR A 311 -3.39 2.04 -2.26
CA TYR A 311 -4.32 1.48 -1.28
C TYR A 311 -5.73 2.08 -1.43
N ARG A 312 -5.87 3.35 -1.76
CA ARG A 312 -7.15 3.95 -2.14
C ARG A 312 -7.76 3.24 -3.35
N SER A 313 -6.96 2.94 -4.35
CA SER A 313 -7.44 2.31 -5.60
C SER A 313 -7.87 0.86 -5.43
N LEU A 314 -7.43 0.14 -4.38
CA LEU A 314 -7.88 -1.23 -4.13
C LEU A 314 -9.40 -1.34 -4.03
N LYS A 315 -10.08 -0.32 -3.47
CA LYS A 315 -11.55 -0.27 -3.37
C LYS A 315 -12.19 0.93 -4.06
N GLN A 316 -11.42 1.84 -4.65
CA GLN A 316 -11.91 3.09 -5.25
C GLN A 316 -12.73 3.94 -4.26
N GLN A 317 -12.32 3.95 -3.01
CA GLN A 317 -12.94 4.71 -1.92
C GLN A 317 -11.88 5.24 -0.97
N PRO A 318 -12.20 6.23 -0.12
CA PRO A 318 -11.28 6.68 0.92
C PRO A 318 -10.79 5.52 1.79
N PHE A 319 -9.58 5.65 2.31
CA PHE A 319 -8.93 4.69 3.22
C PHE A 319 -8.74 5.32 4.62
N LEU A 320 -8.21 4.55 5.56
CA LEU A 320 -7.78 5.04 6.86
C LEU A 320 -6.25 4.95 7.00
N LEU A 321 -5.62 6.04 7.41
CA LEU A 321 -4.30 6.00 8.01
C LEU A 321 -4.46 5.44 9.42
N MET A 322 -4.13 4.15 9.59
CA MET A 322 -4.39 3.43 10.85
C MET A 322 -3.28 3.64 11.85
N GLU A 323 -2.03 3.66 11.35
CA GLU A 323 -0.87 3.96 12.16
C GLU A 323 0.06 4.95 11.45
N SER A 324 0.62 5.84 12.25
CA SER A 324 1.72 6.74 11.87
C SER A 324 2.45 7.16 13.15
N THR A 325 3.57 7.84 13.04
CA THR A 325 4.21 8.36 14.25
C THR A 325 4.05 9.88 14.34
N PRO A 326 3.72 10.43 15.51
CA PRO A 326 3.73 11.89 15.71
C PRO A 326 5.14 12.46 15.76
N SER A 327 6.18 11.66 16.04
CA SER A 327 7.56 12.10 16.13
C SER A 327 8.50 11.19 15.32
N ALA A 328 9.22 10.29 15.96
CA ALA A 328 10.15 9.36 15.32
C ALA A 328 9.80 7.91 15.69
N VAL A 329 10.02 6.99 14.76
CA VAL A 329 10.04 5.56 15.07
C VAL A 329 11.32 5.21 15.86
N ASN A 330 11.44 3.96 16.34
CA ASN A 330 12.64 3.51 17.04
C ASN A 330 13.37 2.35 16.33
N TRP A 331 12.88 1.94 15.18
CA TRP A 331 13.36 0.75 14.44
C TRP A 331 13.98 1.07 13.07
N HIS A 332 14.01 2.33 12.63
CA HIS A 332 14.86 2.74 11.52
C HIS A 332 16.34 2.72 11.91
N PRO A 333 17.27 2.53 10.97
CA PRO A 333 18.71 2.66 11.26
C PRO A 333 19.09 4.01 11.86
N VAL A 334 18.40 5.09 11.46
CA VAL A 334 18.48 6.43 12.03
C VAL A 334 17.06 6.95 12.28
N ASN A 335 16.73 7.23 13.54
CA ASN A 335 15.39 7.67 13.94
C ASN A 335 15.35 9.20 14.06
N LYS A 336 15.31 9.87 12.91
CA LYS A 336 15.34 11.33 12.84
C LYS A 336 13.97 11.93 13.20
N ALA A 337 13.94 12.87 14.13
CA ALA A 337 12.70 13.52 14.53
C ALA A 337 12.15 14.40 13.40
N LYS A 338 10.84 14.42 13.23
CA LYS A 338 10.17 15.36 12.32
C LYS A 338 10.48 16.80 12.69
N ARG A 339 10.78 17.63 11.71
CA ARG A 339 10.99 19.07 11.88
C ARG A 339 9.66 19.76 12.21
N PRO A 340 9.67 20.89 12.91
CA PRO A 340 8.46 21.66 13.17
C PRO A 340 7.67 21.95 11.88
N GLY A 341 6.35 21.75 11.92
CA GLY A 341 5.45 21.85 10.77
C GLY A 341 5.31 20.58 9.96
N MET A 342 6.33 19.71 9.92
CA MET A 342 6.29 18.48 9.11
C MET A 342 5.19 17.50 9.54
N HIS A 343 4.81 17.50 10.81
CA HIS A 343 3.77 16.59 11.30
C HIS A 343 2.39 16.96 10.72
N LEU A 344 2.04 18.24 10.71
CA LEU A 344 0.80 18.71 10.09
C LEU A 344 0.83 18.45 8.57
N LEU A 345 1.91 18.81 7.89
CA LEU A 345 2.06 18.63 6.45
C LEU A 345 1.90 17.15 6.04
N ALA A 346 2.63 16.24 6.71
CA ALA A 346 2.56 14.81 6.42
C ALA A 346 1.16 14.23 6.69
N SER A 347 0.48 14.67 7.77
CA SER A 347 -0.89 14.26 8.08
C SER A 347 -1.88 14.75 7.02
N MET A 348 -1.75 15.99 6.57
CA MET A 348 -2.64 16.54 5.54
C MET A 348 -2.36 15.95 4.16
N GLN A 349 -1.15 15.47 3.87
CA GLN A 349 -0.87 14.71 2.66
C GLN A 349 -1.70 13.42 2.60
N MET A 350 -1.77 12.65 3.69
CA MET A 350 -2.61 11.44 3.75
C MET A 350 -4.07 11.77 3.47
N VAL A 351 -4.59 12.84 4.11
CA VAL A 351 -5.96 13.31 3.87
C VAL A 351 -6.15 13.72 2.40
N ALA A 352 -5.22 14.45 1.82
CA ALA A 352 -5.25 14.91 0.43
C ALA A 352 -5.29 13.73 -0.58
N HIS A 353 -4.58 12.65 -0.29
CA HIS A 353 -4.57 11.43 -1.12
C HIS A 353 -5.74 10.48 -0.84
N GLY A 354 -6.60 10.77 0.14
CA GLY A 354 -7.86 10.05 0.34
C GLY A 354 -8.08 9.43 1.72
N SER A 355 -7.22 9.69 2.70
CA SER A 355 -7.49 9.23 4.07
C SER A 355 -8.59 10.04 4.74
N ASP A 356 -9.49 9.36 5.45
CA ASP A 356 -10.48 9.97 6.34
C ASP A 356 -10.04 9.89 7.82
N SER A 357 -8.76 9.61 8.06
CA SER A 357 -8.19 9.52 9.41
C SER A 357 -6.74 9.98 9.47
N VAL A 358 -6.32 10.32 10.69
CA VAL A 358 -4.91 10.42 11.10
C VAL A 358 -4.81 9.75 12.46
N LEU A 359 -4.37 8.49 12.46
CA LEU A 359 -4.21 7.70 13.68
C LEU A 359 -2.73 7.38 13.89
N TYR A 360 -2.34 7.20 15.15
CA TYR A 360 -0.96 7.07 15.57
C TYR A 360 -0.68 5.73 16.26
N PHE A 361 0.43 5.10 16.00
CA PHE A 361 1.13 4.30 16.95
C PHE A 361 2.16 5.19 17.65
N GLN A 362 1.98 5.53 18.95
CA GLN A 362 0.87 5.15 19.80
C GLN A 362 0.35 6.35 20.62
N TRP A 363 -0.76 6.18 21.34
CA TRP A 363 -1.31 7.22 22.20
C TRP A 363 -0.35 7.57 23.33
N ARG A 364 0.01 6.60 24.19
CA ARG A 364 0.95 6.78 25.29
C ARG A 364 2.17 5.92 25.08
N LYS A 365 3.35 6.51 25.22
CA LYS A 365 4.64 5.83 25.08
C LYS A 365 4.80 4.73 26.12
N SER A 366 5.10 3.51 25.69
CA SER A 366 5.33 2.35 26.56
C SER A 366 6.49 2.58 27.49
N ARG A 367 6.37 2.10 28.74
CA ARG A 367 7.43 2.22 29.75
C ARG A 367 8.62 1.29 29.50
N GLY A 368 8.38 0.19 28.79
CA GLY A 368 9.35 -0.87 28.57
C GLY A 368 9.24 -1.52 27.20
N SER A 369 9.93 -2.65 27.03
CA SER A 369 9.97 -3.45 25.82
C SER A 369 10.68 -2.79 24.64
N SER A 370 10.60 -3.40 23.44
CA SER A 370 11.35 -2.98 22.25
C SER A 370 10.96 -1.58 21.76
N GLU A 371 9.70 -1.19 21.92
CA GLU A 371 9.16 0.08 21.41
C GLU A 371 9.03 1.19 22.45
N LYS A 372 9.71 1.07 23.57
CA LYS A 372 9.68 2.10 24.64
C LYS A 372 10.16 3.49 24.20
N PHE A 373 10.88 3.59 23.08
CA PHE A 373 11.32 4.85 22.48
C PHE A 373 10.60 5.21 21.19
N HIS A 374 9.61 4.42 20.78
CA HIS A 374 8.75 4.78 19.66
C HIS A 374 7.98 6.07 19.98
N GLY A 375 7.77 6.91 18.96
CA GLY A 375 6.98 8.14 19.09
C GLY A 375 5.58 7.87 19.62
N ALA A 376 5.07 8.79 20.41
CA ALA A 376 3.72 8.72 20.96
C ALA A 376 3.13 10.12 21.11
N VAL A 377 1.82 10.22 21.24
CA VAL A 377 1.14 11.49 21.54
C VAL A 377 1.53 11.97 22.94
N VAL A 378 1.45 11.06 23.92
CA VAL A 378 1.89 11.33 25.29
C VAL A 378 3.23 10.68 25.54
N ASP A 379 4.27 11.49 25.74
CA ASP A 379 5.63 11.03 26.03
C ASP A 379 5.81 10.64 27.51
N HIS A 380 6.98 10.10 27.85
CA HIS A 380 7.33 9.70 29.22
C HIS A 380 7.27 10.84 30.25
N ASP A 381 7.39 12.11 29.81
CA ASP A 381 7.25 13.28 30.66
C ASP A 381 5.80 13.59 31.06
N ASN A 382 4.83 12.90 30.49
CA ASN A 382 3.39 13.10 30.73
C ASN A 382 2.92 14.53 30.50
N SER A 383 3.59 15.30 29.64
CA SER A 383 3.34 16.73 29.44
C SER A 383 2.50 16.99 28.19
N SER A 384 1.47 17.82 28.34
CA SER A 384 0.77 18.41 27.20
C SER A 384 1.49 19.60 26.56
N GLU A 385 2.55 20.11 27.22
CA GLU A 385 3.26 21.32 26.77
C GLU A 385 4.43 21.04 25.82
N ASN A 386 4.82 19.76 25.63
CA ASN A 386 5.89 19.43 24.72
C ASN A 386 5.48 19.64 23.26
N ARG A 387 6.47 19.86 22.39
CA ARG A 387 6.24 20.17 20.96
C ARG A 387 5.40 19.12 20.24
N VAL A 388 5.65 17.83 20.49
CA VAL A 388 4.97 16.73 19.80
C VAL A 388 3.48 16.74 20.12
N PHE A 389 3.12 16.86 21.40
CA PHE A 389 1.73 16.93 21.84
C PHE A 389 1.00 18.13 21.21
N GLN A 390 1.65 19.30 21.20
CA GLN A 390 1.09 20.53 20.62
C GLN A 390 0.91 20.40 19.09
N GLU A 391 1.82 19.74 18.39
CA GLU A 391 1.68 19.48 16.95
C GLU A 391 0.53 18.49 16.66
N VAL A 392 0.34 17.46 17.51
CA VAL A 392 -0.81 16.55 17.43
C VAL A 392 -2.12 17.31 17.67
N ALA A 393 -2.19 18.13 18.69
CA ALA A 393 -3.36 18.95 18.97
C ALA A 393 -3.68 19.89 17.78
N LYS A 394 -2.67 20.44 17.13
CA LYS A 394 -2.84 21.27 15.92
C LYS A 394 -3.41 20.46 14.74
N VAL A 395 -2.98 19.21 14.56
CA VAL A 395 -3.59 18.31 13.56
C VAL A 395 -5.07 18.10 13.87
N GLY A 396 -5.42 17.78 15.12
CA GLY A 396 -6.81 17.58 15.54
C GLY A 396 -7.67 18.80 15.28
N GLN A 397 -7.23 20.00 15.70
CA GLN A 397 -7.91 21.28 15.45
C GLN A 397 -8.13 21.54 13.94
N THR A 398 -7.19 21.10 13.11
CA THR A 398 -7.31 21.21 11.65
C THR A 398 -8.36 20.24 11.13
N LEU A 399 -8.31 18.97 11.56
CA LEU A 399 -9.24 17.93 11.13
C LEU A 399 -10.71 18.22 11.54
N GLU A 400 -10.95 18.86 12.68
CA GLU A 400 -12.28 19.30 13.10
C GLU A 400 -12.96 20.22 12.08
N LYS A 401 -12.17 20.96 11.29
CA LYS A 401 -12.66 21.85 10.23
C LYS A 401 -12.85 21.15 8.88
N LEU A 402 -12.46 19.89 8.76
CA LEU A 402 -12.48 19.12 7.52
C LEU A 402 -13.61 18.08 7.44
N SER A 403 -14.68 18.22 8.23
CA SER A 403 -15.81 17.28 8.20
C SER A 403 -16.46 17.14 6.82
N ASP A 404 -16.47 18.21 6.01
CA ASP A 404 -17.02 18.20 4.65
C ASP A 404 -16.12 17.45 3.63
N VAL A 405 -14.87 17.18 3.98
CA VAL A 405 -13.94 16.40 3.17
C VAL A 405 -14.19 14.89 3.30
N VAL A 406 -14.76 14.44 4.42
CA VAL A 406 -15.02 13.00 4.68
C VAL A 406 -15.85 12.38 3.56
N GLY A 407 -15.39 11.22 3.06
CA GLY A 407 -16.09 10.47 2.02
C GLY A 407 -16.00 11.07 0.61
N THR A 408 -15.22 12.13 0.40
CA THR A 408 -15.06 12.74 -0.90
C THR A 408 -14.12 11.94 -1.81
N ASN A 409 -14.23 12.13 -3.13
CA ASN A 409 -13.49 11.38 -4.15
C ASN A 409 -12.23 12.08 -4.63
N ARG A 410 -11.42 11.29 -5.32
CA ARG A 410 -10.25 11.75 -6.07
C ARG A 410 -10.22 11.02 -7.42
N PRO A 411 -11.05 11.44 -8.41
CA PRO A 411 -11.09 10.79 -9.71
C PRO A 411 -9.79 11.04 -10.50
N ALA A 412 -9.38 10.06 -11.29
CA ALA A 412 -8.20 10.11 -12.13
C ALA A 412 -8.48 9.62 -13.54
N ASP A 413 -7.87 10.28 -14.54
CA ASP A 413 -7.88 9.86 -15.95
C ASP A 413 -6.65 9.01 -16.31
N VAL A 414 -5.68 8.91 -15.38
CA VAL A 414 -4.42 8.19 -15.53
C VAL A 414 -4.37 7.04 -14.55
N ALA A 415 -3.92 5.88 -15.01
CA ALA A 415 -3.64 4.74 -14.14
C ALA A 415 -2.24 4.18 -14.37
N ILE A 416 -1.60 3.72 -13.28
CA ILE A 416 -0.37 2.91 -13.31
C ILE A 416 -0.71 1.54 -12.75
N LEU A 417 -0.32 0.48 -13.45
CA LEU A 417 -0.62 -0.89 -13.06
C LEU A 417 0.50 -1.46 -12.18
N TYR A 418 0.19 -1.82 -10.95
CA TYR A 418 1.03 -2.59 -10.04
C TYR A 418 0.53 -4.03 -9.92
N ASP A 419 1.43 -5.01 -10.03
CA ASP A 419 1.10 -6.44 -9.92
C ASP A 419 2.05 -7.16 -8.96
N TRP A 420 1.51 -7.71 -7.87
CA TRP A 420 2.29 -8.46 -6.87
C TRP A 420 2.96 -9.69 -7.47
N GLU A 421 2.25 -10.43 -8.33
CA GLU A 421 2.77 -11.65 -8.94
C GLU A 421 3.93 -11.37 -9.90
N SER A 422 3.83 -10.28 -10.70
CA SER A 422 4.96 -9.81 -11.52
C SER A 422 6.16 -9.41 -10.66
N ASN A 423 5.93 -8.73 -9.53
CA ASN A 423 7.03 -8.36 -8.62
C ASN A 423 7.70 -9.59 -8.01
N TRP A 424 6.94 -10.60 -7.63
CA TRP A 424 7.50 -11.85 -7.12
C TRP A 424 8.29 -12.61 -8.19
N ALA A 425 7.69 -12.81 -9.37
CA ALA A 425 8.30 -13.56 -10.45
C ALA A 425 9.59 -12.90 -10.99
N ILE A 426 9.58 -11.58 -11.18
CA ILE A 426 10.78 -10.86 -11.65
C ILE A 426 11.91 -10.90 -10.63
N ASN A 427 11.61 -10.91 -9.33
CA ASN A 427 12.62 -11.04 -8.28
C ASN A 427 13.25 -12.43 -8.23
N ASP A 428 12.50 -13.48 -8.57
CA ASP A 428 13.02 -14.86 -8.69
C ASP A 428 13.80 -15.08 -9.98
N ALA A 429 13.50 -14.32 -11.05
CA ALA A 429 14.14 -14.48 -12.36
C ALA A 429 15.67 -14.26 -12.32
N GLN A 430 16.43 -15.18 -12.89
CA GLN A 430 17.90 -15.16 -12.92
C GLN A 430 18.48 -14.26 -14.04
N GLY A 431 17.67 -13.61 -14.83
CA GLY A 431 18.08 -12.78 -15.96
C GLY A 431 18.16 -11.29 -15.64
N PHE A 432 18.62 -10.50 -16.61
CA PHE A 432 18.56 -9.03 -16.69
C PHE A 432 19.41 -8.33 -15.65
N GLY A 433 20.07 -8.53 -14.84
CA GLY A 433 20.73 -7.85 -13.71
C GLY A 433 20.01 -8.13 -12.41
N LEU A 434 20.62 -8.90 -11.54
CA LEU A 434 19.99 -9.41 -10.34
C LEU A 434 19.62 -8.30 -9.34
N GLU A 435 20.39 -7.20 -9.30
CA GLU A 435 20.23 -6.12 -8.32
C GLU A 435 19.52 -4.88 -8.87
N THR A 436 19.31 -4.82 -10.20
CA THR A 436 18.84 -3.61 -10.87
C THR A 436 17.40 -3.66 -11.34
N LYS A 437 16.65 -4.73 -11.07
CA LYS A 437 15.27 -4.89 -11.52
C LYS A 437 14.38 -3.78 -10.97
N ARG A 438 14.32 -3.63 -9.67
CA ARG A 438 13.67 -2.50 -8.97
C ARG A 438 12.27 -2.18 -9.51
N TYR A 439 11.41 -3.22 -9.57
CA TYR A 439 10.08 -3.09 -10.15
C TYR A 439 9.24 -1.98 -9.50
N PRO A 440 9.05 -1.93 -8.16
CA PRO A 440 8.24 -0.87 -7.53
C PRO A 440 8.83 0.53 -7.76
N GLN A 441 10.15 0.67 -7.69
CA GLN A 441 10.83 1.96 -7.90
C GLN A 441 10.66 2.45 -9.35
N THR A 442 10.60 1.53 -10.33
CA THR A 442 10.31 1.87 -11.72
C THR A 442 8.91 2.46 -11.87
N LEU A 443 7.91 1.90 -11.18
CA LEU A 443 6.55 2.46 -11.21
C LEU A 443 6.51 3.89 -10.62
N VAL A 444 7.22 4.11 -9.51
CA VAL A 444 7.34 5.44 -8.90
C VAL A 444 8.01 6.43 -9.86
N GLN A 445 9.00 5.98 -10.65
CA GLN A 445 9.62 6.83 -11.68
C GLN A 445 8.60 7.29 -12.74
N HIS A 446 7.71 6.41 -13.17
CA HIS A 446 6.62 6.76 -14.10
C HIS A 446 5.52 7.61 -13.46
N TYR A 447 5.29 7.49 -12.15
CA TYR A 447 4.33 8.29 -11.39
C TYR A 447 4.78 9.75 -11.21
N ARG A 448 6.09 10.00 -11.14
CA ARG A 448 6.73 11.29 -10.82
C ARG A 448 6.17 12.47 -11.61
N THR A 449 6.09 12.38 -12.93
CA THR A 449 5.68 13.49 -13.78
C THR A 449 4.27 13.96 -13.49
N PHE A 450 3.36 13.05 -13.22
CA PHE A 450 1.96 13.36 -12.90
C PHE A 450 1.85 14.00 -11.51
N TRP A 451 2.59 13.48 -10.53
CA TRP A 451 2.63 14.07 -9.19
C TRP A 451 3.22 15.49 -9.20
N GLU A 452 4.30 15.72 -9.96
CA GLU A 452 4.94 17.04 -10.12
C GLU A 452 4.03 18.06 -10.87
N GLN A 453 3.01 17.60 -11.59
CA GLN A 453 2.06 18.40 -12.34
C GLN A 453 0.63 18.36 -11.77
N ASP A 454 0.47 17.86 -10.56
CA ASP A 454 -0.80 17.80 -9.83
C ASP A 454 -1.91 17.01 -10.55
N ILE A 455 -1.54 16.14 -11.48
CA ILE A 455 -2.48 15.30 -12.22
C ILE A 455 -2.77 14.05 -11.38
N PRO A 456 -4.04 13.79 -11.02
CA PRO A 456 -4.42 12.60 -10.25
C PRO A 456 -4.08 11.31 -10.99
N VAL A 457 -3.52 10.35 -10.25
CA VAL A 457 -3.22 9.01 -10.73
C VAL A 457 -3.87 7.99 -9.82
N ASP A 458 -4.45 6.94 -10.39
CA ASP A 458 -4.79 5.72 -9.68
C ASP A 458 -3.66 4.70 -9.87
N VAL A 459 -3.21 4.08 -8.78
CA VAL A 459 -2.31 2.93 -8.87
C VAL A 459 -3.18 1.68 -8.72
N ILE A 460 -3.39 0.98 -9.82
CA ILE A 460 -4.40 -0.08 -9.91
C ILE A 460 -3.77 -1.47 -10.08
N THR A 461 -4.57 -2.51 -9.87
CA THR A 461 -4.18 -3.90 -10.13
C THR A 461 -4.83 -4.42 -11.42
N LYS A 462 -4.32 -5.54 -11.92
CA LYS A 462 -4.78 -6.14 -13.18
C LYS A 462 -6.27 -6.53 -13.19
N GLU A 463 -6.90 -6.67 -12.02
CA GLU A 463 -8.32 -7.01 -11.89
C GLU A 463 -9.27 -5.81 -12.09
N LYS A 464 -8.74 -4.58 -12.06
CA LYS A 464 -9.56 -3.36 -12.23
C LYS A 464 -9.99 -3.17 -13.67
N ASP A 465 -11.13 -2.50 -13.86
CA ASP A 465 -11.58 -2.09 -15.20
C ASP A 465 -10.70 -0.93 -15.71
N PHE A 466 -10.09 -1.11 -16.88
CA PHE A 466 -9.22 -0.10 -17.49
C PHE A 466 -10.00 0.95 -18.30
N SER A 467 -11.24 0.69 -18.67
CA SER A 467 -12.03 1.53 -19.60
C SER A 467 -12.31 2.94 -19.09
N ALA A 468 -12.20 3.16 -17.78
CA ALA A 468 -12.40 4.47 -17.16
C ALA A 468 -11.23 5.45 -17.39
N TYR A 469 -10.06 4.97 -17.81
CA TYR A 469 -8.85 5.77 -17.93
C TYR A 469 -8.58 6.18 -19.38
N LYS A 470 -7.96 7.35 -19.57
CA LYS A 470 -7.44 7.80 -20.86
C LYS A 470 -6.03 7.26 -21.13
N LEU A 471 -5.23 7.15 -20.06
CA LEU A 471 -3.85 6.68 -20.10
C LEU A 471 -3.64 5.55 -19.08
N LEU A 472 -3.16 4.43 -19.56
CA LEU A 472 -2.73 3.28 -18.74
C LEU A 472 -1.23 3.05 -18.92
N ILE A 473 -0.49 3.09 -17.84
CA ILE A 473 0.97 2.89 -17.81
C ILE A 473 1.26 1.56 -17.14
N VAL A 474 2.02 0.71 -17.80
CA VAL A 474 2.27 -0.68 -17.42
C VAL A 474 3.78 -0.95 -17.43
N PRO A 475 4.53 -0.40 -16.46
CA PRO A 475 5.99 -0.56 -16.43
C PRO A 475 6.37 -1.97 -15.99
N MET A 476 7.30 -2.61 -16.71
CA MET A 476 7.90 -3.90 -16.35
C MET A 476 6.88 -4.96 -15.89
N LEU A 477 5.71 -5.04 -16.54
CA LEU A 477 4.73 -6.09 -16.25
C LEU A 477 5.28 -7.44 -16.77
N TYR A 478 6.21 -8.00 -16.04
CA TYR A 478 6.99 -9.19 -16.42
C TYR A 478 6.09 -10.41 -16.64
N LEU A 479 5.25 -10.71 -15.67
CA LEU A 479 4.28 -11.80 -15.71
C LEU A 479 2.93 -11.26 -16.20
N VAL A 480 2.39 -11.83 -17.26
CA VAL A 480 1.09 -11.43 -17.81
C VAL A 480 0.33 -12.63 -18.31
N SER A 481 -0.93 -12.79 -17.88
CA SER A 481 -1.82 -13.86 -18.38
C SER A 481 -2.48 -13.47 -19.71
N GLU A 482 -2.97 -14.46 -20.46
CA GLU A 482 -3.76 -14.23 -21.68
C GLU A 482 -4.99 -13.36 -21.41
N GLU A 483 -5.66 -13.53 -20.26
CA GLU A 483 -6.78 -12.68 -19.83
C GLU A 483 -6.38 -11.21 -19.70
N THR A 484 -5.26 -10.94 -19.02
CA THR A 484 -4.76 -9.57 -18.88
C THR A 484 -4.36 -8.97 -20.22
N ILE A 485 -3.73 -9.75 -21.11
CA ILE A 485 -3.40 -9.31 -22.49
C ILE A 485 -4.67 -8.94 -23.25
N ALA A 486 -5.71 -9.78 -23.20
CA ALA A 486 -7.00 -9.51 -23.86
C ALA A 486 -7.65 -8.22 -23.36
N ARG A 487 -7.54 -7.93 -22.04
CA ARG A 487 -8.05 -6.69 -21.44
C ARG A 487 -7.24 -5.47 -21.88
N LEU A 488 -5.90 -5.57 -21.94
CA LEU A 488 -5.05 -4.51 -22.52
C LEU A 488 -5.40 -4.24 -23.98
N LYS A 489 -5.59 -5.30 -24.77
CA LYS A 489 -6.02 -5.20 -26.18
C LYS A 489 -7.36 -4.48 -26.32
N SER A 490 -8.34 -4.85 -25.51
CA SER A 490 -9.66 -4.20 -25.48
C SER A 490 -9.59 -2.74 -25.08
N PHE A 491 -8.74 -2.40 -24.12
CA PHE A 491 -8.52 -1.01 -23.68
C PHE A 491 -8.00 -0.14 -24.83
N VAL A 492 -6.97 -0.60 -25.54
CA VAL A 492 -6.41 0.16 -26.69
C VAL A 492 -7.40 0.20 -27.85
N ALA A 493 -8.04 -0.92 -28.18
CA ALA A 493 -9.06 -0.96 -29.23
C ALA A 493 -10.22 0.01 -28.94
N GLY A 494 -10.58 0.20 -27.68
CA GLY A 494 -11.62 1.13 -27.23
C GLY A 494 -11.23 2.61 -27.31
N GLY A 495 -9.98 2.93 -27.62
CA GLY A 495 -9.49 4.32 -27.74
C GLY A 495 -8.51 4.75 -26.62
N GLY A 496 -8.17 3.85 -25.70
CA GLY A 496 -7.20 4.13 -24.62
C GLY A 496 -5.78 4.27 -25.15
N THR A 497 -4.96 5.01 -24.41
CA THR A 497 -3.51 5.11 -24.64
C THR A 497 -2.77 4.21 -23.65
N LEU A 498 -1.98 3.26 -24.16
CA LEU A 498 -1.20 2.30 -23.37
C LEU A 498 0.29 2.61 -23.48
N VAL A 499 0.98 2.68 -22.34
CA VAL A 499 2.45 2.75 -22.28
C VAL A 499 2.96 1.50 -21.58
N MET A 500 3.80 0.72 -22.26
CA MET A 500 4.47 -0.47 -21.71
C MET A 500 5.98 -0.31 -21.85
N THR A 501 6.74 -0.99 -20.98
CA THR A 501 8.19 -0.84 -20.97
C THR A 501 8.93 -2.17 -21.20
N TYR A 502 10.25 -2.09 -21.33
CA TYR A 502 11.18 -3.23 -21.29
C TYR A 502 10.78 -4.25 -20.19
N ILE A 503 11.17 -5.50 -20.36
CA ILE A 503 10.90 -6.62 -19.43
C ILE A 503 9.38 -6.83 -19.17
N SER A 504 8.52 -6.43 -20.08
CA SER A 504 7.08 -6.67 -19.95
C SER A 504 6.62 -7.82 -20.85
N GLY A 505 5.68 -8.63 -20.36
CA GLY A 505 5.00 -9.67 -21.15
C GLY A 505 5.88 -10.85 -21.53
N LEU A 506 6.94 -11.12 -20.77
CA LEU A 506 7.91 -12.17 -21.09
C LEU A 506 7.46 -13.55 -20.65
N VAL A 507 6.67 -13.65 -19.60
CA VAL A 507 6.19 -14.92 -19.04
C VAL A 507 4.68 -14.89 -18.78
N ASN A 508 4.09 -16.08 -18.78
CA ASN A 508 2.68 -16.28 -18.43
C ASN A 508 2.47 -16.37 -16.91
N GLU A 509 1.25 -16.70 -16.48
CA GLU A 509 0.87 -16.84 -15.05
C GLU A 509 1.56 -17.96 -14.29
N HIS A 510 2.34 -18.81 -14.97
CA HIS A 510 3.16 -19.88 -14.41
C HIS A 510 4.66 -19.56 -14.41
N ASP A 511 5.03 -18.33 -14.74
CA ASP A 511 6.43 -17.92 -14.96
C ASP A 511 7.12 -18.69 -16.09
N LEU A 512 6.37 -19.10 -17.11
CA LEU A 512 6.88 -19.73 -18.34
C LEU A 512 6.91 -18.72 -19.48
N THR A 513 8.03 -18.69 -20.20
CA THR A 513 8.22 -17.80 -21.35
C THR A 513 7.26 -18.16 -22.48
N TYR A 514 6.73 -17.14 -23.16
CA TYR A 514 5.90 -17.35 -24.35
C TYR A 514 6.70 -17.93 -25.50
N MET A 515 6.19 -19.00 -26.10
CA MET A 515 6.79 -19.58 -27.31
C MET A 515 6.69 -18.60 -28.48
N GLY A 516 7.78 -18.35 -29.17
CA GLY A 516 7.91 -17.28 -30.18
C GLY A 516 8.45 -15.96 -29.63
N GLY A 517 8.80 -15.93 -28.34
CA GLY A 517 9.49 -14.83 -27.66
C GLY A 517 8.56 -13.79 -27.03
N TRP A 518 7.40 -13.55 -27.62
CA TRP A 518 6.40 -12.61 -27.06
C TRP A 518 5.00 -12.97 -27.57
N HIS A 519 3.96 -12.69 -26.77
CA HIS A 519 2.59 -13.06 -27.12
C HIS A 519 2.10 -12.35 -28.39
N ASN A 520 1.37 -13.05 -29.25
CA ASN A 520 0.92 -12.53 -30.54
C ASN A 520 0.04 -11.27 -30.40
N ASP A 521 -0.90 -11.25 -29.45
CA ASP A 521 -1.75 -10.08 -29.23
C ASP A 521 -0.95 -8.85 -28.77
N LEU A 522 0.13 -9.04 -27.99
CA LEU A 522 1.03 -7.93 -27.66
C LEU A 522 1.76 -7.44 -28.92
N GLN A 523 2.20 -8.36 -29.81
CA GLN A 523 2.83 -7.96 -31.07
C GLN A 523 1.86 -7.16 -31.96
N GLU A 524 0.56 -7.51 -31.96
CA GLU A 524 -0.45 -6.77 -32.68
C GLU A 524 -0.70 -5.39 -32.10
N ILE A 525 -0.85 -5.29 -30.76
CA ILE A 525 -1.08 -4.02 -30.06
C ILE A 525 0.06 -3.03 -30.31
N PHE A 526 1.32 -3.51 -30.23
CA PHE A 526 2.51 -2.65 -30.29
C PHE A 526 3.12 -2.56 -31.69
N GLY A 527 2.71 -3.39 -32.65
CA GLY A 527 3.25 -3.44 -34.01
C GLY A 527 4.73 -3.79 -34.08
N MET A 528 5.24 -4.49 -33.07
CA MET A 528 6.65 -4.90 -32.95
C MET A 528 6.78 -6.09 -31.99
N LYS A 529 7.98 -6.64 -31.87
CA LYS A 529 8.34 -7.60 -30.79
C LYS A 529 9.72 -7.31 -30.21
N PRO A 530 9.95 -7.53 -28.92
CA PRO A 530 11.29 -7.53 -28.33
C PRO A 530 12.06 -8.79 -28.79
N LEU A 531 13.35 -8.63 -29.10
CA LEU A 531 14.22 -9.73 -29.50
C LEU A 531 15.13 -10.16 -28.35
N GLU A 532 15.94 -9.25 -27.85
CA GLU A 532 16.88 -9.47 -26.76
C GLU A 532 16.99 -8.23 -25.89
N THR A 533 17.39 -8.42 -24.64
CA THR A 533 17.63 -7.33 -23.71
C THR A 533 19.08 -7.36 -23.27
N ASP A 534 19.81 -6.30 -23.59
CA ASP A 534 21.14 -6.04 -23.06
C ASP A 534 21.05 -5.41 -21.68
N THR A 535 22.05 -5.69 -20.83
CA THR A 535 22.14 -5.18 -19.47
C THR A 535 23.44 -4.42 -19.29
N LEU A 536 23.33 -3.15 -18.90
CA LEU A 536 24.47 -2.24 -18.76
C LEU A 536 25.08 -2.33 -17.36
N TYR A 537 26.40 -2.29 -17.30
CA TYR A 537 27.11 -2.05 -16.05
C TYR A 537 26.97 -0.58 -15.60
N PRO A 538 27.15 -0.25 -14.31
CA PRO A 538 27.02 1.13 -13.82
C PRO A 538 27.98 2.15 -14.47
N LYS A 539 29.05 1.68 -15.12
CA LYS A 539 30.02 2.54 -15.81
C LYS A 539 29.75 2.67 -17.30
N ASP A 540 28.92 1.82 -17.86
CA ASP A 540 28.55 1.89 -19.27
C ASP A 540 27.76 3.17 -19.53
N LYS A 541 27.97 3.75 -20.69
CA LYS A 541 27.29 4.96 -21.11
C LYS A 541 26.64 4.71 -22.46
N ASN A 542 25.34 4.82 -22.49
CA ASN A 542 24.57 4.83 -23.72
C ASN A 542 23.41 5.83 -23.57
N TYR A 543 22.83 6.21 -24.66
CA TYR A 543 21.80 7.22 -24.73
C TYR A 543 20.69 6.79 -25.69
N VAL A 544 19.51 7.34 -25.49
CA VAL A 544 18.41 7.28 -26.44
C VAL A 544 18.11 8.67 -26.96
N LYS A 545 18.14 8.84 -28.26
CA LYS A 545 17.72 10.05 -28.92
C LYS A 545 16.21 10.05 -29.11
N TYR A 546 15.54 10.97 -28.47
CA TYR A 546 14.11 11.21 -28.61
C TYR A 546 13.86 12.67 -28.95
N ARG A 547 13.14 12.95 -30.05
CA ARG A 547 13.02 14.28 -30.63
C ARG A 547 14.41 14.85 -30.93
N ASN A 548 14.79 15.96 -30.31
CA ASN A 548 16.07 16.64 -30.52
C ASN A 548 17.02 16.52 -29.32
N GLN A 549 16.71 15.64 -28.36
CA GLN A 549 17.48 15.45 -27.13
C GLN A 549 17.98 14.02 -26.98
N SER A 550 19.10 13.86 -26.29
CA SER A 550 19.66 12.58 -25.91
C SER A 550 19.48 12.38 -24.41
N TYR A 551 18.95 11.24 -24.02
CA TYR A 551 18.66 10.89 -22.64
C TYR A 551 19.49 9.69 -22.21
N GLU A 552 20.07 9.76 -21.01
CA GLU A 552 20.91 8.67 -20.49
C GLU A 552 20.09 7.38 -20.33
N LEU A 553 20.62 6.29 -20.91
CA LEU A 553 20.11 4.94 -20.77
C LEU A 553 20.83 4.24 -19.60
N LYS A 554 20.06 3.58 -18.75
CA LYS A 554 20.55 2.88 -17.56
C LYS A 554 20.04 1.44 -17.54
N ASP A 555 20.83 0.54 -17.01
CA ASP A 555 20.52 -0.84 -16.70
C ASP A 555 20.07 -1.71 -17.88
N TYR A 556 19.11 -1.28 -18.72
CA TYR A 556 18.47 -2.15 -19.73
C TYR A 556 18.29 -1.48 -21.08
N ALA A 557 18.61 -2.21 -22.15
CA ALA A 557 18.34 -1.87 -23.55
C ALA A 557 17.71 -3.08 -24.25
N THR A 558 16.46 -2.95 -24.70
CA THR A 558 15.78 -4.02 -25.45
C THR A 558 15.85 -3.74 -26.94
N VAL A 559 16.43 -4.65 -27.69
CA VAL A 559 16.46 -4.61 -29.17
C VAL A 559 15.09 -5.01 -29.69
N LEU A 560 14.54 -4.19 -30.59
CA LEU A 560 13.18 -4.33 -31.11
C LEU A 560 13.16 -4.71 -32.60
N GLU A 561 12.34 -5.67 -32.98
CA GLU A 561 11.98 -5.94 -34.37
C GLU A 561 10.63 -5.30 -34.67
N LEU A 562 10.62 -4.42 -35.66
CA LEU A 562 9.39 -3.70 -36.05
C LEU A 562 8.60 -4.45 -37.09
N ASN A 563 7.26 -4.42 -36.94
CA ASN A 563 6.30 -4.83 -37.97
C ASN A 563 5.63 -3.60 -38.58
N THR A 564 4.75 -2.96 -37.82
CA THR A 564 3.94 -1.80 -38.22
C THR A 564 4.11 -0.57 -37.31
N ALA A 565 4.91 -0.71 -36.25
CA ALA A 565 5.17 0.39 -35.32
C ALA A 565 5.99 1.52 -35.97
N ASN A 566 5.74 2.74 -35.52
CA ASN A 566 6.57 3.91 -35.82
C ASN A 566 7.71 4.02 -34.82
N VAL A 567 8.87 4.49 -35.27
CA VAL A 567 10.00 4.79 -34.42
C VAL A 567 9.90 6.21 -33.90
N GLU A 568 9.91 6.36 -32.59
CA GLU A 568 9.90 7.66 -31.92
C GLU A 568 11.29 8.04 -31.38
N GLY A 569 12.11 7.03 -31.01
CA GLY A 569 13.47 7.22 -30.50
C GLY A 569 14.39 6.06 -30.86
N HIS A 570 15.70 6.34 -30.90
CA HIS A 570 16.76 5.39 -31.28
C HIS A 570 17.84 5.34 -30.22
N TYR A 571 18.49 4.17 -30.08
CA TYR A 571 19.75 4.04 -29.34
C TYR A 571 20.87 4.77 -30.07
N GLU A 572 21.79 5.41 -29.34
CA GLU A 572 22.87 6.20 -29.96
C GLU A 572 24.20 5.43 -30.03
N ASP A 573 24.43 4.44 -29.19
CA ASP A 573 25.70 3.73 -29.11
C ASP A 573 25.54 2.21 -28.99
N ASP A 574 26.68 1.47 -28.95
CA ASP A 574 26.76 0.05 -28.87
C ASP A 574 26.40 -0.67 -30.20
N PHE A 575 26.39 -2.03 -30.22
CA PHE A 575 26.07 -2.83 -31.40
C PHE A 575 24.65 -2.62 -31.93
N TYR A 576 23.73 -2.11 -31.09
CA TYR A 576 22.36 -1.77 -31.43
C TYR A 576 22.16 -0.26 -31.73
N ALA A 577 23.24 0.48 -31.94
CA ALA A 577 23.16 1.91 -32.31
C ALA A 577 22.26 2.13 -33.55
N ASN A 578 21.46 3.19 -33.52
CA ASN A 578 20.47 3.56 -34.54
C ASN A 578 19.28 2.58 -34.67
N THR A 579 19.17 1.55 -33.82
CA THR A 579 17.96 0.72 -33.77
C THR A 579 16.88 1.38 -32.90
N PRO A 580 15.60 1.00 -33.06
CA PRO A 580 14.51 1.56 -32.28
C PRO A 580 14.66 1.32 -30.78
N ALA A 581 14.48 2.37 -29.98
CA ALA A 581 14.45 2.32 -28.51
C ALA A 581 13.09 2.73 -27.94
N LEU A 582 12.34 3.57 -28.68
CA LEU A 582 10.98 4.01 -28.34
C LEU A 582 10.13 3.88 -29.58
N THR A 583 8.95 3.24 -29.44
CA THR A 583 8.00 3.06 -30.55
C THR A 583 6.61 3.52 -30.19
N SER A 584 5.83 3.89 -31.21
CA SER A 584 4.40 4.11 -31.12
C SER A 584 3.65 3.28 -32.15
N HIS A 585 2.46 2.84 -31.82
CA HIS A 585 1.60 2.12 -32.76
C HIS A 585 0.15 2.51 -32.57
N LYS A 586 -0.53 2.81 -33.67
CA LYS A 586 -1.97 3.01 -33.66
C LYS A 586 -2.66 1.67 -33.83
N PHE A 587 -3.42 1.26 -32.83
CA PHE A 587 -4.18 0.03 -32.87
C PHE A 587 -5.67 0.33 -32.71
N GLU A 588 -6.44 0.05 -33.77
CA GLU A 588 -7.86 0.39 -33.87
C GLU A 588 -8.13 1.87 -33.54
N ASN A 589 -8.84 2.16 -32.43
CA ASN A 589 -9.18 3.51 -32.02
C ASN A 589 -8.17 4.15 -31.08
N GLY A 590 -7.24 3.38 -30.51
CA GLY A 590 -6.28 3.84 -29.51
C GLY A 590 -4.84 3.83 -29.99
N GLN A 591 -3.93 4.02 -29.07
CA GLN A 591 -2.49 4.11 -29.30
C GLN A 591 -1.70 3.36 -28.23
N ALA A 592 -0.62 2.70 -28.63
CA ALA A 592 0.29 2.01 -27.74
C ALA A 592 1.73 2.53 -27.93
N PHE A 593 2.45 2.73 -26.82
CA PHE A 593 3.85 3.10 -26.78
C PHE A 593 4.66 2.03 -26.08
N TYR A 594 5.83 1.71 -26.59
CA TYR A 594 6.77 0.81 -25.94
C TYR A 594 8.11 1.50 -25.72
N ILE A 595 8.56 1.51 -24.46
CA ILE A 595 9.84 2.09 -24.04
C ILE A 595 10.83 0.93 -23.86
N GLY A 596 11.81 0.81 -24.75
CA GLY A 596 12.72 -0.33 -24.82
C GLY A 596 13.87 -0.31 -23.79
N GLY A 597 14.07 0.80 -23.08
CA GLY A 597 15.15 0.91 -22.11
C GLY A 597 14.79 1.75 -20.88
N ARG A 598 15.54 1.57 -19.79
CA ARG A 598 15.39 2.40 -18.59
C ARG A 598 16.08 3.74 -18.80
N LEU A 599 15.32 4.80 -18.85
CA LEU A 599 15.79 6.14 -19.13
C LEU A 599 15.77 7.02 -17.87
N GLU A 600 16.56 8.09 -17.89
CA GLU A 600 16.62 9.06 -16.82
C GLU A 600 15.29 9.80 -16.61
N ASP A 601 15.11 10.42 -15.43
CA ASP A 601 13.84 11.11 -15.06
C ASP A 601 13.45 12.23 -16.03
N GLN A 602 14.42 12.90 -16.65
CA GLN A 602 14.11 13.98 -17.60
C GLN A 602 13.39 13.46 -18.85
N PHE A 603 13.73 12.25 -19.31
CA PHE A 603 12.99 11.60 -20.40
C PHE A 603 11.50 11.41 -20.01
N HIS A 604 11.23 10.91 -18.81
CA HIS A 604 9.85 10.69 -18.37
C HIS A 604 9.06 12.01 -18.27
N ARG A 605 9.69 13.09 -17.81
CA ARG A 605 9.05 14.42 -17.81
C ARG A 605 8.67 14.88 -19.20
N ASP A 606 9.60 14.80 -20.15
CA ASP A 606 9.38 15.28 -21.52
C ASP A 606 8.39 14.38 -22.28
N PHE A 607 8.53 13.06 -22.16
CA PHE A 607 7.64 12.10 -22.81
C PHE A 607 6.19 12.20 -22.27
N TYR A 608 6.02 12.21 -20.95
CA TYR A 608 4.68 12.31 -20.38
C TYR A 608 4.08 13.70 -20.55
N GLN A 609 4.89 14.77 -20.64
CA GLN A 609 4.37 16.09 -20.97
C GLN A 609 3.72 16.11 -22.36
N GLU A 610 4.30 15.40 -23.33
CA GLU A 610 3.69 15.27 -24.67
C GLU A 610 2.35 14.54 -24.59
N LEU A 611 2.27 13.43 -23.84
CA LEU A 611 1.03 12.66 -23.66
C LEU A 611 -0.03 13.44 -22.86
N ILE A 612 0.37 14.18 -21.83
CA ILE A 612 -0.51 15.07 -21.06
C ILE A 612 -1.18 16.07 -21.99
N ASN A 613 -0.41 16.72 -22.86
CA ASN A 613 -0.92 17.69 -23.84
C ASN A 613 -1.83 17.01 -24.88
N GLN A 614 -1.39 15.87 -25.43
CA GLN A 614 -2.14 15.11 -26.44
C GLN A 614 -3.50 14.63 -25.93
N LEU A 615 -3.57 14.15 -24.71
CA LEU A 615 -4.77 13.58 -24.08
C LEU A 615 -5.60 14.62 -23.32
N SER A 616 -5.15 15.88 -23.31
CA SER A 616 -5.77 16.95 -22.51
C SER A 616 -5.99 16.52 -21.06
N LEU A 617 -4.91 16.02 -20.44
CA LEU A 617 -4.89 15.70 -19.01
C LEU A 617 -4.58 17.00 -18.24
N GLU A 618 -5.47 17.36 -17.35
CA GLU A 618 -5.34 18.60 -16.60
C GLU A 618 -5.40 18.34 -15.09
N PRO A 619 -4.68 19.14 -14.29
CA PRO A 619 -4.93 19.15 -12.85
C PRO A 619 -6.38 19.56 -12.57
N VAL A 620 -6.97 19.01 -11.52
CA VAL A 620 -8.37 19.31 -11.14
C VAL A 620 -8.56 20.81 -10.89
N VAL A 621 -7.55 21.44 -10.29
CA VAL A 621 -7.50 22.90 -10.07
C VAL A 621 -6.12 23.41 -10.43
N ALA A 622 -6.06 24.42 -11.29
CA ALA A 622 -4.79 25.02 -11.68
C ALA A 622 -4.26 25.93 -10.56
N VAL A 623 -3.09 25.60 -10.06
CA VAL A 623 -2.31 26.40 -9.12
C VAL A 623 -0.88 26.49 -9.66
N LYS A 624 -0.37 27.71 -9.84
CA LYS A 624 1.03 27.89 -10.24
C LYS A 624 1.93 27.76 -9.03
N HIS A 625 2.95 26.94 -9.13
CA HIS A 625 3.92 26.73 -8.04
C HIS A 625 5.28 26.28 -8.56
N GLY A 626 6.29 26.29 -7.65
CA GLY A 626 7.62 25.75 -7.90
C GLY A 626 7.73 24.27 -7.61
N ARG A 627 8.88 23.70 -7.98
CA ARG A 627 9.21 22.30 -7.71
C ARG A 627 9.26 22.02 -6.19
N GLY A 628 8.71 20.87 -5.77
CA GLY A 628 8.64 20.49 -4.36
C GLY A 628 7.39 20.98 -3.63
N VAL A 629 6.52 21.72 -4.33
CA VAL A 629 5.12 21.93 -3.91
C VAL A 629 4.25 20.90 -4.63
N SER A 630 3.23 20.39 -3.96
CA SER A 630 2.23 19.48 -4.53
C SER A 630 0.83 20.02 -4.24
N VAL A 631 -0.05 19.90 -5.24
CA VAL A 631 -1.45 20.28 -5.11
C VAL A 631 -2.32 19.05 -5.33
N GLN A 632 -3.04 18.67 -4.29
CA GLN A 632 -3.93 17.52 -4.35
C GLN A 632 -5.37 17.96 -4.08
N VAL A 633 -6.34 17.30 -4.73
CA VAL A 633 -7.72 17.73 -4.66
C VAL A 633 -8.63 16.56 -4.29
N ARG A 634 -9.49 16.77 -3.30
CA ARG A 634 -10.63 15.89 -3.01
C ARG A 634 -11.92 16.56 -3.46
N GLN A 635 -12.78 15.82 -4.17
CA GLN A 635 -13.95 16.37 -4.83
C GLN A 635 -15.25 15.91 -4.18
N ALA A 636 -16.10 16.89 -3.84
CA ALA A 636 -17.52 16.70 -3.57
C ALA A 636 -18.36 17.14 -4.79
N SER A 637 -19.68 16.98 -4.72
CA SER A 637 -20.59 17.37 -5.80
C SER A 637 -20.52 18.86 -6.15
N GLU A 638 -20.43 19.73 -5.13
CA GLU A 638 -20.54 21.17 -5.26
C GLU A 638 -19.23 21.92 -4.97
N LYS A 639 -18.24 21.22 -4.40
CA LYS A 639 -16.99 21.83 -3.94
C LYS A 639 -15.79 20.96 -4.26
N ASP A 640 -14.68 21.60 -4.53
CA ASP A 640 -13.35 21.00 -4.53
C ASP A 640 -12.59 21.45 -3.29
N PHE A 641 -11.96 20.50 -2.60
CA PHE A 641 -11.08 20.74 -1.45
C PHE A 641 -9.64 20.56 -1.91
N ILE A 642 -8.88 21.63 -1.84
CA ILE A 642 -7.56 21.76 -2.45
C ILE A 642 -6.52 21.84 -1.35
N PHE A 643 -5.55 20.94 -1.37
CA PHE A 643 -4.44 20.87 -0.43
C PHE A 643 -3.17 21.31 -1.16
N VAL A 644 -2.63 22.47 -0.80
CA VAL A 644 -1.40 23.04 -1.37
C VAL A 644 -0.28 22.86 -0.35
N MET A 645 0.69 22.03 -0.67
CA MET A 645 1.65 21.43 0.27
C MET A 645 3.09 21.74 -0.13
N ASN A 646 3.81 22.46 0.71
CA ASN A 646 5.23 22.78 0.49
C ASN A 646 6.12 21.74 1.21
N PHE A 647 6.73 20.81 0.46
CA PHE A 647 7.66 19.82 0.98
C PHE A 647 9.13 20.28 0.97
N THR A 648 9.39 21.56 0.77
CA THR A 648 10.75 22.11 0.74
C THR A 648 11.11 22.82 2.06
N GLU A 649 12.40 23.04 2.26
CA GLU A 649 12.91 23.84 3.39
C GLU A 649 12.86 25.37 3.12
N GLU A 650 12.42 25.75 1.93
CA GLU A 650 12.36 27.13 1.48
C GLU A 650 10.92 27.63 1.39
N LYS A 651 10.74 28.93 1.46
CA LYS A 651 9.47 29.57 1.15
C LYS A 651 9.14 29.39 -0.33
N GLN A 652 7.91 29.06 -0.64
CA GLN A 652 7.46 28.83 -2.00
C GLN A 652 6.31 29.77 -2.38
N PRO A 653 6.45 30.54 -3.46
CA PRO A 653 5.33 31.30 -4.01
C PRO A 653 4.36 30.33 -4.71
N VAL A 654 3.08 30.53 -4.48
CA VAL A 654 1.98 29.83 -5.18
C VAL A 654 0.95 30.82 -5.64
N ALA A 655 0.27 30.56 -6.77
CA ALA A 655 -0.74 31.47 -7.29
C ALA A 655 -1.98 30.70 -7.74
N PHE A 656 -3.12 31.07 -7.20
CA PHE A 656 -4.43 30.55 -7.60
C PHE A 656 -4.96 31.32 -8.80
N GLU A 657 -5.48 30.65 -9.80
CA GLU A 657 -6.08 31.27 -11.00
C GLU A 657 -7.55 31.68 -10.76
N SER A 658 -8.13 31.32 -9.61
CA SER A 658 -9.50 31.66 -9.23
C SER A 658 -9.59 31.93 -7.73
N LEU A 659 -10.67 32.63 -7.33
CA LEU A 659 -10.97 32.86 -5.94
C LEU A 659 -11.20 31.52 -5.20
N VAL A 660 -10.53 31.36 -4.05
CA VAL A 660 -10.66 30.22 -3.14
C VAL A 660 -10.82 30.73 -1.71
N THR A 661 -11.38 29.91 -0.83
CA THR A 661 -11.52 30.24 0.60
C THR A 661 -10.68 29.28 1.45
N ASP A 662 -9.82 29.83 2.29
CA ASP A 662 -9.03 29.04 3.25
C ASP A 662 -9.96 28.44 4.32
N LEU A 663 -9.99 27.11 4.41
CA LEU A 663 -10.87 26.38 5.33
C LEU A 663 -10.50 26.56 6.81
N ILE A 664 -9.27 26.93 7.08
CA ILE A 664 -8.75 27.06 8.44
C ILE A 664 -8.98 28.47 8.97
N THR A 665 -8.75 29.49 8.15
CA THR A 665 -8.84 30.91 8.54
C THR A 665 -10.14 31.58 8.10
N GLY A 666 -10.81 31.07 7.08
CA GLY A 666 -11.96 31.69 6.42
C GLY A 666 -11.58 32.85 5.50
N GLU A 667 -10.29 33.04 5.21
CA GLU A 667 -9.77 34.10 4.34
C GLU A 667 -10.07 33.79 2.88
N GLU A 668 -10.51 34.78 2.11
CA GLU A 668 -10.63 34.70 0.66
C GLU A 668 -9.25 34.99 0.03
N ILE A 669 -8.78 34.06 -0.79
CA ILE A 669 -7.49 34.14 -1.48
C ILE A 669 -7.73 34.24 -2.98
N ASN A 670 -7.15 35.28 -3.63
CA ASN A 670 -7.18 35.45 -5.07
C ASN A 670 -5.79 35.89 -5.56
N GLY A 671 -5.15 35.06 -6.38
CA GLY A 671 -3.80 35.32 -6.89
C GLY A 671 -2.70 34.71 -6.03
N GLU A 672 -1.65 35.51 -5.78
CA GLU A 672 -0.41 35.00 -5.17
C GLU A 672 -0.45 34.94 -3.63
N LEU A 673 0.15 33.89 -3.07
CA LEU A 673 0.51 33.80 -1.67
C LEU A 673 1.88 33.10 -1.53
N THR A 674 2.49 33.19 -0.36
CA THR A 674 3.75 32.51 -0.07
C THR A 674 3.52 31.47 1.03
N LEU A 675 3.87 30.22 0.74
CA LEU A 675 3.91 29.15 1.73
C LEU A 675 5.24 29.19 2.47
N GLU A 676 5.21 29.10 3.78
CA GLU A 676 6.39 28.85 4.60
C GLU A 676 6.94 27.43 4.38
N LYS A 677 8.14 27.16 4.86
CA LYS A 677 8.69 25.79 4.80
C LYS A 677 7.78 24.82 5.55
N TYR A 678 7.52 23.66 4.94
CA TYR A 678 6.65 22.63 5.49
C TYR A 678 5.23 23.09 5.82
N GLU A 679 4.76 24.14 5.14
CA GLU A 679 3.39 24.62 5.31
C GLU A 679 2.43 23.91 4.35
N VAL A 680 1.21 23.69 4.84
CA VAL A 680 0.05 23.28 4.04
C VAL A 680 -1.04 24.33 4.14
N ARG A 681 -1.63 24.70 2.99
CA ARG A 681 -2.87 25.46 2.90
C ARG A 681 -3.98 24.56 2.38
N ILE A 682 -5.13 24.63 3.04
CA ILE A 682 -6.29 23.85 2.68
C ILE A 682 -7.40 24.81 2.33
N VAL A 683 -7.76 24.84 1.06
CA VAL A 683 -8.74 25.80 0.55
C VAL A 683 -9.90 25.07 -0.13
N GLU A 684 -11.06 25.73 -0.18
CA GLU A 684 -12.20 25.24 -0.95
C GLU A 684 -12.51 26.15 -2.13
N LYS A 685 -13.03 25.52 -3.19
CA LYS A 685 -13.55 26.18 -4.38
C LYS A 685 -14.93 25.63 -4.70
N THR A 686 -15.91 26.51 -4.83
CA THR A 686 -17.24 26.14 -5.34
C THR A 686 -17.16 25.90 -6.84
N LYS A 687 -17.79 24.80 -7.34
CA LYS A 687 -17.85 24.43 -8.75
C LYS A 687 -18.78 25.30 -9.56
#